data_6585d44489c3471e8f9954395d60821c
#
_entry.id   6585d44489c3471e8f9954395d60821c
#
_cell.length_a   1.000
_cell.length_b   1.000
_cell.length_c   1.000
_cell.angle_alpha   90.00
_cell.angle_beta   90.00
_cell.angle_gamma   90.00
#
_symmetry.space_group_name_H-M   'P 1'
#
loop_
_entity.id
_entity.type
_entity.pdbx_description
1 polymer ?
#
loop_
_entity_poly.entity_id
_entity_poly.type
_entity_poly.pdbx_seq_one_letter_code
_entity_poly.pdbx_strand_id
1 'polypeptide(L)'
;MLMIYYMNPNDISWKTIDRYFNDNENVIVKHHLDSYNSFFSQGIKEIFKDRNPLRIFKDLDQQTKLYKYECDIYLGGENADRIYYGKPIIYDETREHYMYPNEARLRNMTYGFTIHYDVVMKIRILIDKEDGSIGKNKFEVHNETLEFEKVYLGKFPIMLQSDRCLLQGISPEARFNMGECRNDPGGYFIIDGNEKVIVSQEGRGDNLLYVLKDINDIYSYAAEIKSVSEDAAKPKRTLSVRIVREQPSRTNNQIVVNIPQVRKPVPLFIVFRALGVISDKEIIQTCLLDMKKNENLIDLFIPSVHDAGNIFTQQAAISYISSLTKGKTRYHTLQILMNYFLPHIGELNFKTKALYLGYIVKRLLGVYTGQDKPTDRDSYEFKRISVSGRLIHDLFSEYYKLQLDGIYLKIDKEFLYKKNKTAYKGMDFVNLFLNNRELFFSERNVEVGFRKAFKGNWGATEHTKKPGVAQELNRLSFFGFICQLRKTNLHISADGAKVVAPRLLHSTQYGLLCPIHSPDGGNVGLHKHLSTSTIITKGCSGRPYIRYLRKLNXKLXEECSLEYMKYTTKVFVNGAWIGCTADPLRIRDIMKLHRRXXMIDIYTSXAFNIQRNEISICTDAGXPMXPLFYXMEXXDFX
;
A
#
# COMPACT_ATOMS: atom_id res chain seq x y z
N MET A 1 -14.09 -9.43 -39.56
CA MET A 1 -15.26 -9.81 -38.77
C MET A 1 -16.06 -10.96 -39.41
N LEU A 2 -16.36 -10.87 -40.69
CA LEU A 2 -17.06 -11.95 -41.40
C LEU A 2 -16.30 -13.28 -41.40
N MET A 3 -14.97 -13.23 -41.47
CA MET A 3 -14.15 -14.44 -41.41
C MET A 3 -14.26 -15.19 -40.10
N ILE A 4 -14.48 -14.46 -39.01
CA ILE A 4 -14.61 -15.05 -37.67
C ILE A 4 -15.86 -15.91 -37.58
N TYR A 5 -16.96 -15.49 -38.23
CA TYR A 5 -18.22 -16.20 -38.21
C TYR A 5 -18.14 -17.64 -38.78
N TYR A 6 -17.24 -17.86 -39.73
CA TYR A 6 -17.13 -19.16 -40.39
C TYR A 6 -16.00 -20.02 -39.86
N MET A 7 -15.28 -19.52 -38.82
CA MET A 7 -14.19 -20.28 -38.25
C MET A 7 -14.68 -21.17 -37.10
N ASN A 8 -14.07 -22.33 -37.00
CA ASN A 8 -14.29 -23.22 -35.86
C ASN A 8 -13.91 -22.50 -34.58
N PRO A 9 -14.75 -22.58 -33.52
CA PRO A 9 -14.38 -21.94 -32.24
C PRO A 9 -12.99 -22.35 -31.74
N ASN A 10 -12.59 -23.61 -31.93
CA ASN A 10 -11.25 -24.05 -31.52
C ASN A 10 -10.16 -23.32 -32.27
N ASP A 11 -10.36 -23.08 -33.58
CA ASP A 11 -9.39 -22.35 -34.41
C ASP A 11 -9.27 -20.91 -33.96
N ILE A 12 -10.40 -20.28 -33.58
CA ILE A 12 -10.41 -18.91 -33.09
C ILE A 12 -9.64 -18.83 -31.76
N SER A 13 -9.86 -19.81 -30.90
CA SER A 13 -9.18 -19.85 -29.59
C SER A 13 -7.67 -19.96 -29.78
N TRP A 14 -7.22 -20.87 -30.68
CA TRP A 14 -5.79 -21.03 -30.92
C TRP A 14 -5.17 -19.78 -31.52
N LYS A 15 -5.85 -19.14 -32.47
CA LYS A 15 -5.36 -17.90 -33.05
C LYS A 15 -5.27 -16.78 -32.03
N THR A 16 -6.24 -16.71 -31.14
CA THR A 16 -6.24 -15.70 -30.07
C THR A 16 -5.05 -15.91 -29.13
N ILE A 17 -4.80 -17.15 -28.75
CA ILE A 17 -3.68 -17.48 -27.87
C ILE A 17 -2.35 -17.15 -28.56
N ASP A 18 -2.20 -17.57 -29.83
CA ASP A 18 -0.99 -17.27 -30.59
C ASP A 18 -0.77 -15.76 -30.70
N ARG A 19 -1.83 -15.01 -30.95
CA ARG A 19 -1.74 -13.56 -31.09
C ARG A 19 -1.33 -12.92 -29.78
N TYR A 20 -1.90 -13.39 -28.67
CA TYR A 20 -1.58 -12.85 -27.35
C TYR A 20 -0.08 -13.01 -27.06
N PHE A 21 0.46 -14.20 -27.26
CA PHE A 21 1.86 -14.44 -26.94
C PHE A 21 2.83 -13.83 -27.95
N ASN A 22 2.40 -13.68 -29.19
CA ASN A 22 3.26 -13.07 -30.22
C ASN A 22 3.26 -11.54 -30.13
N ASP A 23 2.14 -10.93 -29.76
CA ASP A 23 2.03 -9.49 -29.66
C ASP A 23 2.64 -8.91 -28.38
N ASN A 24 2.82 -9.74 -27.37
CA ASN A 24 3.34 -9.31 -26.07
C ASN A 24 4.73 -9.91 -25.87
N GLU A 25 5.75 -9.21 -26.35
CA GLU A 25 7.12 -9.62 -26.06
C GLU A 25 7.31 -9.62 -24.55
N ASN A 26 8.10 -10.52 -24.06
CA ASN A 26 8.42 -10.60 -22.63
C ASN A 26 7.19 -10.85 -21.75
N VAL A 27 6.13 -11.46 -22.31
CA VAL A 27 4.90 -11.71 -21.56
C VAL A 27 5.17 -12.58 -20.33
N ILE A 28 6.16 -13.46 -20.41
CA ILE A 28 6.51 -14.37 -19.31
C ILE A 28 6.91 -13.59 -18.06
N VAL A 29 7.60 -12.46 -18.23
CA VAL A 29 8.07 -11.63 -17.11
C VAL A 29 7.38 -10.27 -17.07
N LYS A 30 6.27 -10.13 -17.77
CA LYS A 30 5.57 -8.85 -17.89
C LYS A 30 5.18 -8.28 -16.52
N HIS A 31 4.77 -9.12 -15.59
CA HIS A 31 4.39 -8.67 -14.26
C HIS A 31 5.55 -7.98 -13.53
N HIS A 32 6.76 -8.50 -13.69
CA HIS A 32 7.94 -7.85 -13.11
C HIS A 32 8.27 -6.55 -13.84
N LEU A 33 8.27 -6.59 -15.17
CA LEU A 33 8.63 -5.40 -15.96
C LEU A 33 7.64 -4.27 -15.73
N ASP A 34 6.33 -4.57 -15.76
CA ASP A 34 5.31 -3.54 -15.57
C ASP A 34 5.42 -2.89 -14.20
N SER A 35 5.61 -3.68 -13.14
CA SER A 35 5.71 -3.15 -11.80
C SER A 35 6.97 -2.33 -11.61
N TYR A 36 8.09 -2.77 -12.16
CA TYR A 36 9.34 -2.03 -12.08
C TYR A 36 9.23 -0.69 -12.81
N ASN A 37 8.70 -0.71 -14.03
CA ASN A 37 8.51 0.51 -14.81
C ASN A 37 7.58 1.48 -14.09
N SER A 38 6.49 0.97 -13.53
CA SER A 38 5.52 1.79 -12.81
C SER A 38 6.15 2.45 -11.58
N PHE A 39 7.02 1.72 -10.88
CA PHE A 39 7.67 2.30 -9.70
C PHE A 39 8.53 3.50 -10.07
N PHE A 40 9.37 3.38 -11.09
CA PHE A 40 10.28 4.47 -11.42
C PHE A 40 9.61 5.60 -12.21
N SER A 41 8.47 5.34 -12.88
CA SER A 41 7.75 6.41 -13.56
C SER A 41 6.77 7.14 -12.66
N GLN A 42 6.14 6.46 -11.69
CA GLN A 42 5.11 7.06 -10.85
C GLN A 42 5.34 6.84 -9.36
N GLY A 43 5.70 5.63 -8.96
CA GLY A 43 5.77 5.26 -7.56
C GLY A 43 6.73 6.12 -6.75
N ILE A 44 7.92 6.36 -7.29
CA ILE A 44 8.92 7.16 -6.59
C ILE A 44 8.45 8.61 -6.41
N LYS A 45 7.77 9.15 -7.41
CA LYS A 45 7.22 10.51 -7.33
C LYS A 45 6.13 10.59 -6.26
N GLU A 46 5.29 9.58 -6.18
CA GLU A 46 4.23 9.53 -5.17
C GLU A 46 4.82 9.46 -3.76
N ILE A 47 5.87 8.68 -3.56
CA ILE A 47 6.52 8.58 -2.26
C ILE A 47 7.12 9.94 -1.86
N PHE A 48 7.83 10.59 -2.79
CA PHE A 48 8.39 11.93 -2.52
C PHE A 48 7.27 12.91 -2.17
N LYS A 49 6.21 12.95 -2.97
CA LYS A 49 5.12 13.90 -2.80
C LYS A 49 4.37 13.67 -1.48
N ASP A 50 4.13 12.40 -1.14
CA ASP A 50 3.39 12.08 0.08
C ASP A 50 4.17 12.46 1.34
N ARG A 51 5.50 12.45 1.27
CA ARG A 51 6.36 12.81 2.41
C ARG A 51 6.68 14.30 2.46
N ASN A 52 6.45 15.04 1.37
CA ASN A 52 6.72 16.47 1.32
C ASN A 52 5.60 17.25 1.99
N PRO A 53 5.91 18.40 2.58
CA PRO A 53 7.24 18.90 2.87
C PRO A 53 7.78 18.34 4.18
N LEU A 54 9.11 18.29 4.28
CA LEU A 54 9.77 18.07 5.58
C LEU A 54 9.74 19.40 6.29
N ARG A 55 9.08 19.47 7.43
CA ARG A 55 8.83 20.73 8.11
C ARG A 55 9.74 20.93 9.31
N ILE A 56 10.39 22.08 9.35
CA ILE A 56 11.27 22.48 10.44
C ILE A 56 10.65 23.69 11.13
N PHE A 57 10.42 23.57 12.44
CA PHE A 57 9.89 24.65 13.26
C PHE A 57 10.87 24.89 14.41
N LYS A 58 11.32 26.16 14.57
CA LYS A 58 12.28 26.51 15.62
C LYS A 58 11.87 27.77 16.35
N ASP A 59 12.16 27.82 17.64
CA ASP A 59 12.00 28.97 18.51
C ASP A 59 10.54 29.44 18.58
N LEU A 60 9.75 28.72 19.35
CA LEU A 60 8.36 29.07 19.60
C LEU A 60 8.28 30.32 20.47
N ASP A 61 7.55 31.32 20.00
CA ASP A 61 7.28 32.52 20.79
C ASP A 61 6.08 32.22 21.69
N GLN A 62 6.32 32.33 23.01
CA GLN A 62 5.30 31.93 23.99
C GLN A 62 4.10 32.89 24.02
N GLN A 63 4.31 34.15 23.67
CA GLN A 63 3.23 35.13 23.69
C GLN A 63 2.27 34.96 22.53
N THR A 64 2.80 34.84 21.32
CA THR A 64 1.99 34.75 20.10
C THR A 64 1.72 33.32 19.66
N LYS A 65 2.46 32.35 20.24
CA LYS A 65 2.39 30.93 19.86
C LYS A 65 2.80 30.67 18.41
N LEU A 66 3.61 31.57 17.86
CA LEU A 66 4.18 31.43 16.52
C LEU A 66 5.64 31.01 16.63
N TYR A 67 6.11 30.18 15.67
CA TYR A 67 7.52 29.86 15.56
C TYR A 67 8.24 30.97 14.82
N LYS A 68 9.37 31.40 15.36
CA LYS A 68 10.16 32.44 14.71
C LYS A 68 10.79 31.96 13.40
N TYR A 69 11.07 30.64 13.31
CA TYR A 69 11.72 30.07 12.13
C TYR A 69 10.90 28.88 11.65
N GLU A 70 10.49 28.93 10.39
CA GLU A 70 9.84 27.81 9.72
C GLU A 70 10.53 27.55 8.39
N CYS A 71 10.69 26.28 8.07
CA CYS A 71 11.22 25.89 6.77
C CYS A 71 10.45 24.69 6.27
N ASP A 72 9.91 24.78 5.06
CA ASP A 72 9.29 23.65 4.37
C ASP A 72 10.28 23.19 3.31
N ILE A 73 10.73 21.94 3.41
CA ILE A 73 11.71 21.37 2.50
C ILE A 73 11.01 20.37 1.58
N TYR A 74 11.04 20.66 0.29
CA TYR A 74 10.44 19.81 -0.74
C TYR A 74 11.54 19.08 -1.50
N LEU A 75 11.66 17.79 -1.25
CA LEU A 75 12.60 16.95 -1.99
C LEU A 75 11.96 16.56 -3.31
N GLY A 76 12.67 16.78 -4.39
CA GLY A 76 12.15 16.57 -5.73
C GLY A 76 11.33 17.72 -6.26
N GLY A 77 11.30 18.85 -5.55
CA GLY A 77 10.47 20.00 -5.89
C GLY A 77 9.08 19.89 -5.28
N GLU A 78 8.28 20.95 -5.42
CA GLU A 78 6.95 21.00 -4.81
C GLU A 78 6.00 19.92 -5.34
N ASN A 79 6.16 19.54 -6.60
CA ASN A 79 5.29 18.56 -7.25
C ASN A 79 6.00 17.23 -7.52
N ALA A 80 7.17 17.03 -6.94
CA ALA A 80 7.99 15.84 -7.16
C ALA A 80 8.28 15.58 -8.64
N ASP A 81 8.39 16.66 -9.42
CA ASP A 81 8.67 16.58 -10.85
C ASP A 81 10.12 16.92 -11.19
N ARG A 82 10.95 17.14 -10.18
CA ARG A 82 12.36 17.49 -10.36
C ARG A 82 13.25 16.35 -9.84
N ILE A 83 13.01 15.17 -10.38
CA ILE A 83 13.79 13.95 -10.11
C ILE A 83 14.42 13.54 -11.45
N TYR A 84 15.73 13.30 -11.44
CA TYR A 84 16.49 13.08 -12.66
C TYR A 84 17.12 11.70 -12.68
N TYR A 85 16.94 11.00 -13.78
CA TYR A 85 17.40 9.62 -13.96
C TYR A 85 18.58 9.59 -14.91
N GLY A 86 19.69 9.01 -14.46
CA GLY A 86 20.84 8.80 -15.31
C GLY A 86 20.68 7.55 -16.14
N LYS A 87 21.73 7.25 -16.91
CA LYS A 87 21.81 6.02 -17.69
C LYS A 87 22.94 5.16 -17.16
N PRO A 88 22.93 3.85 -17.46
CA PRO A 88 24.05 3.00 -17.01
C PRO A 88 25.31 3.37 -17.76
N ILE A 89 26.33 3.82 -17.02
CA ILE A 89 27.54 4.37 -17.58
C ILE A 89 28.75 3.79 -16.85
N ILE A 90 29.82 3.50 -17.61
CA ILE A 90 31.13 3.13 -17.07
C ILE A 90 32.09 4.31 -17.29
N TYR A 91 32.82 4.67 -16.25
CA TYR A 91 33.88 5.67 -16.33
C TYR A 91 35.22 4.95 -16.42
N ASP A 92 35.76 4.86 -17.65
CA ASP A 92 37.10 4.37 -17.87
C ASP A 92 38.11 5.53 -17.79
N GLU A 93 39.40 5.21 -17.75
CA GLU A 93 40.45 6.21 -17.54
C GLU A 93 40.36 7.38 -18.51
N THR A 94 39.94 7.13 -19.76
CA THR A 94 39.99 8.16 -20.80
C THR A 94 38.62 8.69 -21.21
N ARG A 95 37.53 7.96 -20.91
CA ARG A 95 36.21 8.38 -21.34
C ARG A 95 35.11 7.60 -20.59
N GLU A 96 33.87 8.09 -20.69
CA GLU A 96 32.70 7.35 -20.22
C GLU A 96 31.99 6.73 -21.40
N HIS A 97 31.39 5.57 -21.19
CA HIS A 97 30.59 4.90 -22.21
C HIS A 97 29.46 4.12 -21.52
N TYR A 98 28.47 3.73 -22.30
CA TYR A 98 27.33 2.99 -21.77
C TYR A 98 27.75 1.60 -21.29
N MET A 99 27.16 1.19 -20.16
CA MET A 99 27.34 -0.16 -19.62
C MET A 99 26.20 -1.02 -20.12
N TYR A 100 26.51 -2.08 -20.88
CA TYR A 100 25.52 -3.06 -21.29
C TYR A 100 25.51 -4.24 -20.32
N PRO A 101 24.40 -5.00 -20.25
CA PRO A 101 24.30 -6.04 -19.22
C PRO A 101 25.44 -7.05 -19.24
N ASN A 102 25.87 -7.53 -20.41
CA ASN A 102 26.93 -8.52 -20.45
C ASN A 102 28.26 -7.97 -19.96
N GLU A 103 28.50 -6.70 -20.20
CA GLU A 103 29.71 -6.05 -19.67
C GLU A 103 29.67 -6.04 -18.14
N ALA A 104 28.50 -5.77 -17.56
CA ALA A 104 28.38 -5.80 -16.11
C ALA A 104 28.65 -7.20 -15.55
N ARG A 105 28.18 -8.24 -16.25
CA ARG A 105 28.46 -9.63 -15.83
C ARG A 105 29.95 -9.92 -15.86
N LEU A 106 30.61 -9.56 -16.96
CA LEU A 106 32.02 -9.89 -17.16
C LEU A 106 32.96 -9.10 -16.26
N ARG A 107 32.60 -7.87 -15.94
CA ARG A 107 33.46 -6.99 -15.14
C ARG A 107 33.04 -6.90 -13.69
N ASN A 108 32.15 -7.76 -13.23
CA ASN A 108 31.69 -7.80 -11.84
C ASN A 108 31.14 -6.45 -11.37
N MET A 109 30.32 -5.84 -12.24
CA MET A 109 29.71 -4.54 -11.95
C MET A 109 28.22 -4.69 -11.73
N THR A 110 27.62 -3.67 -11.12
CA THR A 110 26.17 -3.60 -10.97
C THR A 110 25.58 -2.83 -12.14
N TYR A 111 24.64 -3.46 -12.84
CA TYR A 111 23.91 -2.81 -13.93
C TYR A 111 22.86 -1.91 -13.31
N GLY A 112 23.12 -0.61 -13.33
CA GLY A 112 22.28 0.34 -12.62
C GLY A 112 22.40 1.76 -13.16
N PHE A 113 21.60 2.63 -12.59
CA PHE A 113 21.56 4.04 -12.97
C PHE A 113 21.46 4.90 -11.72
N THR A 114 21.89 6.14 -11.85
CA THR A 114 21.85 7.08 -10.72
C THR A 114 20.59 7.91 -10.76
N ILE A 115 20.14 8.32 -9.57
CA ILE A 115 19.03 9.26 -9.41
C ILE A 115 19.50 10.46 -8.63
N HIS A 116 19.17 11.64 -9.14
CA HIS A 116 19.40 12.92 -8.48
C HIS A 116 18.07 13.65 -8.36
N TYR A 117 17.98 14.56 -7.42
CA TYR A 117 16.76 15.36 -7.24
C TYR A 117 17.14 16.78 -6.80
N ASP A 118 16.26 17.73 -7.11
CA ASP A 118 16.40 19.09 -6.62
C ASP A 118 15.68 19.23 -5.29
N VAL A 119 16.19 20.13 -4.45
CA VAL A 119 15.56 20.47 -3.16
C VAL A 119 15.12 21.92 -3.21
N VAL A 120 13.86 22.16 -2.90
CA VAL A 120 13.29 23.50 -2.79
C VAL A 120 12.93 23.73 -1.33
N MET A 121 13.47 24.81 -0.76
CA MET A 121 13.21 25.15 0.64
C MET A 121 12.52 26.49 0.72
N LYS A 122 11.37 26.56 1.38
CA LYS A 122 10.64 27.78 1.62
C LYS A 122 10.79 28.15 3.09
N ILE A 123 11.48 29.26 3.34
CA ILE A 123 11.85 29.68 4.69
C ILE A 123 11.05 30.93 5.05
N ARG A 124 10.48 30.93 6.26
CA ARG A 124 9.83 32.10 6.84
C ARG A 124 10.53 32.45 8.14
N ILE A 125 10.94 33.73 8.26
CA ILE A 125 11.62 34.23 9.45
C ILE A 125 10.81 35.38 10.03
N LEU A 126 10.55 35.33 11.33
CA LEU A 126 9.89 36.42 12.05
C LEU A 126 10.93 37.19 12.84
N ILE A 127 10.98 38.49 12.65
CA ILE A 127 11.93 39.37 13.31
C ILE A 127 11.15 40.42 14.10
N ASP A 128 11.56 40.67 15.36
CA ASP A 128 10.92 41.65 16.21
C ASP A 128 10.94 43.04 15.56
N LYS A 129 9.79 43.71 15.54
CA LYS A 129 9.71 45.09 15.05
C LYS A 129 10.38 46.03 16.05
N GLU A 130 11.06 47.06 15.53
CA GLU A 130 11.73 48.06 16.36
C GLU A 130 10.76 49.02 17.03
N ASP A 131 9.50 49.14 16.54
CA ASP A 131 8.53 50.08 17.05
C ASP A 131 7.85 49.64 18.34
N GLY A 132 8.21 48.48 18.90
CA GLY A 132 7.64 48.01 20.15
C GLY A 132 6.24 47.41 20.04
N SER A 133 5.79 47.08 18.82
CA SER A 133 4.49 46.43 18.62
C SER A 133 4.38 45.13 19.40
N ILE A 134 3.16 44.82 19.86
CA ILE A 134 2.89 43.58 20.58
C ILE A 134 1.71 42.86 19.92
N GLY A 135 1.53 41.58 20.29
CA GLY A 135 0.49 40.76 19.72
C GLY A 135 0.85 40.22 18.34
N LYS A 136 -0.14 40.04 17.48
CA LYS A 136 0.07 39.47 16.15
C LYS A 136 0.92 40.36 15.23
N ASN A 137 1.00 41.65 15.53
CA ASN A 137 1.78 42.60 14.74
C ASN A 137 3.18 42.81 15.30
N LYS A 138 3.59 41.95 16.24
CA LYS A 138 4.90 42.04 16.89
C LYS A 138 6.06 41.80 15.93
N PHE A 139 5.84 40.99 14.90
CA PHE A 139 6.91 40.51 14.03
C PHE A 139 6.81 41.06 12.62
N GLU A 140 7.98 41.30 12.04
CA GLU A 140 8.14 41.54 10.61
C GLU A 140 8.44 40.19 9.95
N VAL A 141 7.75 39.85 8.87
CA VAL A 141 7.86 38.55 8.20
C VAL A 141 8.81 38.65 7.02
N HIS A 142 9.78 37.76 6.99
CA HIS A 142 10.72 37.63 5.86
C HIS A 142 10.59 36.24 5.26
N ASN A 143 10.42 36.19 3.94
CA ASN A 143 10.31 34.94 3.22
C ASN A 143 11.48 34.79 2.26
N GLU A 144 12.09 33.61 2.25
CA GLU A 144 13.18 33.26 1.34
C GLU A 144 12.91 31.90 0.73
N THR A 145 13.36 31.73 -0.51
CA THR A 145 13.30 30.44 -1.18
C THR A 145 14.70 30.05 -1.61
N LEU A 146 15.12 28.85 -1.22
CA LEU A 146 16.42 28.30 -1.62
C LEU A 146 16.20 27.09 -2.49
N GLU A 147 17.12 26.84 -3.42
CA GLU A 147 17.12 25.65 -4.25
C GLU A 147 18.50 25.03 -4.27
N PHE A 148 18.56 23.72 -4.06
CA PHE A 148 19.79 22.95 -4.27
C PHE A 148 19.52 22.01 -5.43
N GLU A 149 20.36 22.07 -6.46
CA GLU A 149 20.16 21.27 -7.66
C GLU A 149 20.99 19.99 -7.61
N LYS A 150 20.41 18.93 -8.17
CA LYS A 150 21.12 17.67 -8.43
C LYS A 150 21.73 17.06 -7.17
N VAL A 151 20.94 16.96 -6.12
CA VAL A 151 21.34 16.24 -4.92
C VAL A 151 21.30 14.75 -5.24
N TYR A 152 22.36 14.03 -4.88
CA TYR A 152 22.50 12.61 -5.20
C TYR A 152 21.62 11.76 -4.29
N LEU A 153 20.78 10.92 -4.88
CA LEU A 153 19.97 9.96 -4.10
C LEU A 153 20.67 8.61 -4.01
N GLY A 154 21.19 8.11 -5.12
CA GLY A 154 21.87 6.84 -5.13
C GLY A 154 21.90 6.21 -6.50
N LYS A 155 22.56 5.03 -6.55
CA LYS A 155 22.58 4.18 -7.74
C LYS A 155 21.65 3.01 -7.50
N PHE A 156 20.78 2.73 -8.47
CA PHE A 156 19.73 1.72 -8.33
C PHE A 156 19.84 0.67 -9.44
N PRO A 157 19.63 -0.60 -9.11
CA PRO A 157 19.74 -1.66 -10.12
C PRO A 157 18.69 -1.52 -11.21
N ILE A 158 19.07 -1.88 -12.43
CA ILE A 158 18.18 -1.90 -13.59
C ILE A 158 17.69 -3.33 -13.81
N MET A 159 16.37 -3.50 -13.90
CA MET A 159 15.79 -4.77 -14.33
C MET A 159 15.99 -4.89 -15.84
N LEU A 160 16.57 -5.99 -16.28
CA LEU A 160 16.81 -6.19 -17.70
C LEU A 160 15.48 -6.17 -18.48
N GLN A 161 15.47 -5.54 -19.62
CA GLN A 161 14.33 -5.33 -20.53
C GLN A 161 13.29 -4.33 -20.00
N SER A 162 13.55 -3.68 -18.87
CA SER A 162 12.68 -2.61 -18.38
C SER A 162 12.92 -1.32 -19.19
N ASP A 163 12.12 -0.30 -18.92
CA ASP A 163 12.26 0.99 -19.61
C ASP A 163 13.61 1.66 -19.32
N ARG A 164 14.27 1.31 -18.22
CA ARG A 164 15.61 1.85 -17.90
C ARG A 164 16.73 1.08 -18.58
N CYS A 165 16.45 -0.12 -19.10
CA CYS A 165 17.45 -0.99 -19.68
C CYS A 165 17.81 -0.54 -21.11
N LEU A 166 19.09 -0.56 -21.42
CA LEU A 166 19.55 -0.18 -22.77
C LEU A 166 19.09 -1.18 -23.84
N LEU A 167 18.75 -2.40 -23.45
CA LEU A 167 18.32 -3.43 -24.40
C LEU A 167 16.83 -3.36 -24.73
N GLN A 168 16.08 -2.53 -24.03
CA GLN A 168 14.64 -2.44 -24.26
C GLN A 168 14.35 -1.93 -25.66
N GLY A 169 13.51 -2.66 -26.39
CA GLY A 169 13.15 -2.29 -27.74
C GLY A 169 14.12 -2.71 -28.82
N ILE A 170 15.24 -3.33 -28.46
CA ILE A 170 16.22 -3.80 -29.42
C ILE A 170 15.82 -5.22 -29.86
N SER A 171 15.84 -5.46 -31.17
CA SER A 171 15.43 -6.75 -31.73
C SER A 171 16.34 -7.89 -31.25
N PRO A 172 15.85 -9.13 -31.22
CA PRO A 172 16.70 -10.26 -30.81
C PRO A 172 17.98 -10.39 -31.64
N GLU A 173 17.90 -10.15 -32.98
CA GLU A 173 19.07 -10.25 -33.84
C GLU A 173 20.09 -9.15 -33.52
N ALA A 174 19.62 -7.93 -33.27
CA ALA A 174 20.52 -6.84 -32.90
C ALA A 174 21.19 -7.12 -31.56
N ARG A 175 20.44 -7.67 -30.60
CA ARG A 175 21.02 -8.04 -29.30
C ARG A 175 22.11 -9.09 -29.48
N PHE A 176 21.86 -10.10 -30.32
CA PHE A 176 22.86 -11.13 -30.57
C PHE A 176 24.14 -10.51 -31.15
N ASN A 177 23.99 -9.57 -32.08
CA ASN A 177 25.15 -8.90 -32.68
C ASN A 177 25.90 -8.05 -31.68
N MET A 178 25.25 -7.58 -30.64
CA MET A 178 25.87 -6.80 -29.58
C MET A 178 26.56 -7.67 -28.53
N GLY A 179 26.44 -9.00 -28.62
CA GLY A 179 26.99 -9.90 -27.62
C GLY A 179 26.03 -10.23 -26.48
N GLU A 180 24.77 -9.89 -26.64
CA GLU A 180 23.73 -10.22 -25.66
C GLU A 180 22.90 -11.41 -26.12
N CYS A 181 22.21 -12.07 -25.20
CA CYS A 181 21.40 -13.23 -25.54
C CYS A 181 20.12 -12.80 -26.26
N ARG A 182 19.84 -13.46 -27.39
CA ARG A 182 18.64 -13.14 -28.17
C ARG A 182 17.36 -13.66 -27.53
N ASN A 183 17.46 -14.66 -26.66
CA ASN A 183 16.31 -15.32 -26.05
C ASN A 183 16.04 -14.89 -24.62
N ASP A 184 16.71 -13.85 -24.13
CA ASP A 184 16.60 -13.42 -22.75
C ASP A 184 15.34 -12.57 -22.57
N PRO A 185 14.36 -13.01 -21.76
CA PRO A 185 13.15 -12.22 -21.54
C PRO A 185 13.36 -11.06 -20.57
N GLY A 186 14.47 -11.04 -19.80
CA GLY A 186 14.69 -10.03 -18.78
C GLY A 186 13.97 -10.35 -17.49
N GLY A 187 13.72 -9.31 -16.69
CA GLY A 187 12.99 -9.46 -15.43
C GLY A 187 13.87 -9.70 -14.21
N TYR A 188 15.18 -9.68 -14.37
CA TYR A 188 16.14 -9.91 -13.29
C TYR A 188 17.20 -8.80 -13.29
N PHE A 189 18.11 -8.87 -12.33
CA PHE A 189 19.09 -7.80 -12.08
C PHE A 189 20.50 -8.38 -12.11
N ILE A 190 21.48 -7.51 -12.34
CA ILE A 190 22.90 -7.87 -12.26
C ILE A 190 23.54 -7.02 -11.15
N ILE A 191 24.00 -7.68 -10.10
CA ILE A 191 24.57 -7.03 -8.91
C ILE A 191 25.97 -7.55 -8.70
N ASP A 192 26.98 -6.69 -8.88
CA ASP A 192 28.39 -7.06 -8.77
C ASP A 192 28.72 -8.27 -9.66
N GLY A 193 28.10 -8.32 -10.84
CA GLY A 193 28.29 -9.39 -11.79
C GLY A 193 27.45 -10.62 -11.59
N ASN A 194 26.72 -10.70 -10.48
CA ASN A 194 25.85 -11.85 -10.17
C ASN A 194 24.43 -11.54 -10.58
N GLU A 195 23.77 -12.51 -11.20
CA GLU A 195 22.38 -12.35 -11.63
C GLU A 195 21.46 -12.63 -10.45
N LYS A 196 20.56 -11.70 -10.17
CA LYS A 196 19.66 -11.76 -9.02
C LYS A 196 18.22 -11.66 -9.46
N VAL A 197 17.36 -12.48 -8.86
CA VAL A 197 15.92 -12.47 -9.06
C VAL A 197 15.25 -11.99 -7.79
N ILE A 198 14.28 -11.09 -7.92
CA ILE A 198 13.42 -10.72 -6.79
C ILE A 198 12.17 -11.60 -6.91
N VAL A 199 12.08 -12.60 -6.04
CA VAL A 199 11.01 -13.60 -6.11
C VAL A 199 9.73 -13.01 -5.54
N SER A 200 8.62 -13.17 -6.27
CA SER A 200 7.32 -12.66 -5.85
C SER A 200 6.91 -13.25 -4.51
N GLN A 201 6.22 -12.45 -3.71
CA GLN A 201 5.81 -12.86 -2.36
C GLN A 201 4.29 -12.85 -2.28
N GLU A 202 3.74 -13.98 -1.86
CA GLU A 202 2.30 -14.10 -1.60
C GLU A 202 2.01 -13.58 -0.20
N GLY A 203 0.94 -12.84 -0.04
CA GLY A 203 0.59 -12.32 1.26
C GLY A 203 -0.87 -11.95 1.37
N ARG A 204 -1.23 -11.51 2.55
CA ARG A 204 -2.58 -11.04 2.86
C ARG A 204 -2.84 -9.74 2.12
N GLY A 205 -4.02 -9.63 1.50
CA GLY A 205 -4.42 -8.40 0.83
C GLY A 205 -4.70 -7.29 1.82
N ASP A 206 -4.38 -6.05 1.42
CA ASP A 206 -4.69 -4.88 2.22
C ASP A 206 -6.18 -4.55 2.13
N ASN A 207 -6.71 -3.96 3.20
CA ASN A 207 -8.09 -3.43 3.25
C ASN A 207 -9.14 -4.51 3.03
N LEU A 208 -8.83 -5.74 3.36
CA LEU A 208 -9.76 -6.86 3.29
C LEU A 208 -10.09 -7.33 4.70
N LEU A 209 -11.38 -7.52 4.96
CA LEU A 209 -11.85 -7.88 6.29
C LEU A 209 -11.86 -9.39 6.47
N TYR A 210 -11.22 -9.86 7.54
CA TYR A 210 -11.21 -11.26 7.95
C TYR A 210 -12.02 -11.39 9.22
N VAL A 211 -12.92 -12.36 9.28
CA VAL A 211 -13.65 -12.66 10.51
C VAL A 211 -13.32 -14.08 10.89
N LEU A 212 -12.69 -14.24 12.04
CA LEU A 212 -12.09 -15.50 12.47
C LEU A 212 -12.69 -15.97 13.77
N LYS A 213 -12.60 -17.29 13.98
CA LYS A 213 -13.18 -17.98 15.14
C LYS A 213 -12.06 -18.61 15.97
N ASP A 214 -12.30 -18.77 17.29
CA ASP A 214 -11.39 -19.46 18.21
C ASP A 214 -9.99 -18.85 18.19
N ILE A 215 -9.92 -17.58 18.55
CA ILE A 215 -8.69 -16.80 18.43
C ILE A 215 -7.64 -17.25 19.46
N ASN A 216 -7.99 -17.20 20.76
CA ASN A 216 -7.10 -17.62 21.84
C ASN A 216 -7.91 -17.81 23.13
N ASP A 217 -7.23 -17.86 24.27
CA ASP A 217 -7.88 -18.06 25.56
C ASP A 217 -8.70 -16.87 26.01
N ILE A 218 -8.41 -15.68 25.50
CA ILE A 218 -9.06 -14.43 25.92
C ILE A 218 -10.22 -14.06 24.99
N TYR A 219 -10.06 -14.31 23.69
CA TYR A 219 -11.00 -13.87 22.65
C TYR A 219 -11.58 -15.07 21.91
N SER A 220 -12.90 -15.08 21.76
CA SER A 220 -13.58 -16.17 21.03
C SER A 220 -13.63 -15.89 19.53
N TYR A 221 -13.88 -14.64 19.14
CA TYR A 221 -14.00 -14.25 17.73
C TYR A 221 -13.28 -12.93 17.51
N ALA A 222 -12.85 -12.71 16.29
CA ALA A 222 -12.18 -11.45 15.93
C ALA A 222 -12.47 -11.11 14.47
N ALA A 223 -12.68 -9.81 14.23
CA ALA A 223 -12.69 -9.25 12.88
C ALA A 223 -11.44 -8.40 12.74
N GLU A 224 -10.67 -8.62 11.69
CA GLU A 224 -9.38 -7.95 11.48
C GLU A 224 -9.31 -7.36 10.10
N ILE A 225 -8.74 -6.18 10.00
CA ILE A 225 -8.46 -5.55 8.71
C ILE A 225 -7.11 -4.83 8.80
N LYS A 226 -6.26 -5.08 7.80
CA LYS A 226 -5.02 -4.31 7.67
C LYS A 226 -5.34 -3.10 6.82
N SER A 227 -5.55 -1.96 7.48
CA SER A 227 -5.96 -0.74 6.82
C SER A 227 -4.74 -0.01 6.26
N VAL A 228 -4.74 0.20 4.95
CA VAL A 228 -3.61 0.82 4.25
C VAL A 228 -4.15 1.93 3.37
N SER A 229 -3.76 3.16 3.69
CA SER A 229 -4.11 4.33 2.89
C SER A 229 -3.31 4.36 1.60
N GLU A 230 -3.83 5.01 0.57
CA GLU A 230 -3.06 5.27 -0.64
C GLU A 230 -1.89 6.21 -0.39
N ASP A 231 -1.96 7.01 0.67
CA ASP A 231 -0.88 7.92 1.07
C ASP A 231 0.27 7.11 1.68
N ALA A 232 1.43 7.12 1.02
CA ALA A 232 2.58 6.33 1.47
C ALA A 232 3.11 6.74 2.84
N ALA A 233 2.78 7.96 3.30
CA ALA A 233 3.24 8.44 4.60
C ALA A 233 2.41 7.91 5.76
N LYS A 234 1.23 7.36 5.49
CA LYS A 234 0.35 6.86 6.56
C LYS A 234 0.82 5.49 7.05
N PRO A 235 0.70 5.23 8.35
CA PRO A 235 1.09 3.92 8.90
C PRO A 235 0.18 2.79 8.39
N LYS A 236 0.78 1.63 8.20
CA LYS A 236 0.04 0.41 7.84
C LYS A 236 -0.11 -0.43 9.10
N ARG A 237 -1.33 -0.53 9.61
CA ARG A 237 -1.58 -1.23 10.87
C ARG A 237 -2.84 -2.06 10.80
N THR A 238 -2.89 -3.11 11.60
CA THR A 238 -4.05 -3.99 11.69
C THR A 238 -4.97 -3.49 12.79
N LEU A 239 -6.25 -3.33 12.45
CA LEU A 239 -7.32 -3.05 13.40
C LEU A 239 -8.04 -4.36 13.72
N SER A 240 -8.25 -4.65 15.00
CA SER A 240 -8.99 -5.83 15.43
C SER A 240 -10.19 -5.44 16.27
N VAL A 241 -11.33 -6.05 15.96
CA VAL A 241 -12.56 -5.93 16.74
C VAL A 241 -12.87 -7.33 17.24
N ARG A 242 -12.90 -7.51 18.57
CA ARG A 242 -12.89 -8.85 19.17
C ARG A 242 -14.01 -9.03 20.19
N ILE A 243 -14.47 -10.26 20.31
CA ILE A 243 -15.42 -10.65 21.35
C ILE A 243 -14.65 -11.36 22.45
N VAL A 244 -14.81 -10.88 23.69
CA VAL A 244 -14.12 -11.45 24.85
C VAL A 244 -14.78 -12.80 25.21
N ARG A 245 -13.94 -13.82 25.41
CA ARG A 245 -14.41 -15.18 25.68
C ARG A 245 -15.07 -15.28 27.05
N GLU A 246 -16.08 -16.09 27.15
CA GLU A 246 -16.84 -16.29 28.39
C GLU A 246 -15.96 -16.94 29.45
N GLN A 247 -15.89 -16.29 30.64
CA GLN A 247 -15.15 -16.81 31.78
C GLN A 247 -15.91 -16.48 33.06
N PRO A 248 -15.79 -17.34 34.10
CA PRO A 248 -16.56 -17.11 35.34
C PRO A 248 -16.21 -15.86 36.10
N SER A 249 -15.01 -15.35 35.97
CA SER A 249 -14.48 -14.31 36.86
C SER A 249 -14.54 -12.89 36.30
N ARG A 250 -15.12 -12.69 35.09
CA ARG A 250 -15.12 -11.36 34.49
C ARG A 250 -16.28 -11.18 33.52
N THR A 251 -16.46 -9.92 33.08
CA THR A 251 -17.44 -9.57 32.07
C THR A 251 -17.19 -10.38 30.79
N ASN A 252 -18.25 -10.91 30.22
CA ASN A 252 -18.14 -11.85 29.10
C ASN A 252 -18.90 -11.38 27.89
N ASN A 253 -18.40 -11.78 26.71
CA ASN A 253 -19.04 -11.59 25.42
C ASN A 253 -19.17 -10.13 25.00
N GLN A 254 -18.46 -9.23 25.67
CA GLN A 254 -18.42 -7.83 25.24
C GLN A 254 -17.49 -7.70 24.04
N ILE A 255 -17.72 -6.67 23.24
CA ILE A 255 -16.94 -6.39 22.05
C ILE A 255 -15.92 -5.29 22.39
N VAL A 256 -14.66 -5.51 22.05
CA VAL A 256 -13.60 -4.55 22.27
C VAL A 256 -12.84 -4.29 20.96
N VAL A 257 -12.20 -3.14 20.88
CA VAL A 257 -11.47 -2.71 19.69
C VAL A 257 -10.00 -2.50 20.05
N ASN A 258 -9.10 -3.18 19.35
CA ASN A 258 -7.66 -2.99 19.50
C ASN A 258 -7.21 -1.95 18.49
N ILE A 259 -7.05 -0.71 18.95
CA ILE A 259 -6.64 0.40 18.10
C ILE A 259 -5.10 0.50 18.15
N PRO A 260 -4.41 0.59 17.01
CA PRO A 260 -2.96 0.79 17.05
C PRO A 260 -2.57 2.02 17.86
N GLN A 261 -1.50 1.94 18.61
CA GLN A 261 -0.97 3.00 19.48
C GLN A 261 -1.79 3.20 20.77
N VAL A 262 -2.81 2.40 21.01
CA VAL A 262 -3.57 2.41 22.26
C VAL A 262 -3.22 1.13 23.01
N ARG A 263 -2.77 1.26 24.27
CA ARG A 263 -2.15 0.15 25.02
C ARG A 263 -3.09 -1.01 25.31
N LYS A 264 -4.37 -0.74 25.54
CA LYS A 264 -5.35 -1.76 25.90
C LYS A 264 -6.53 -1.74 24.96
N PRO A 265 -7.24 -2.87 24.79
CA PRO A 265 -8.48 -2.84 24.01
C PRO A 265 -9.47 -1.85 24.61
N VAL A 266 -10.15 -1.14 23.72
CA VAL A 266 -11.12 -0.11 24.11
C VAL A 266 -12.53 -0.70 23.96
N PRO A 267 -13.42 -0.53 24.96
CA PRO A 267 -14.81 -0.98 24.80
C PRO A 267 -15.45 -0.37 23.56
N LEU A 268 -16.26 -1.16 22.86
CA LEU A 268 -16.83 -0.78 21.58
C LEU A 268 -17.59 0.55 21.65
N PHE A 269 -18.45 0.71 22.67
CA PHE A 269 -19.29 1.91 22.75
C PHE A 269 -18.47 3.16 23.02
N ILE A 270 -17.35 3.02 23.74
CA ILE A 270 -16.44 4.15 23.95
C ILE A 270 -15.83 4.59 22.62
N VAL A 271 -15.44 3.64 21.75
CA VAL A 271 -14.88 3.98 20.44
C VAL A 271 -15.93 4.74 19.61
N PHE A 272 -17.16 4.24 19.57
CA PHE A 272 -18.23 4.92 18.84
C PHE A 272 -18.46 6.33 19.35
N ARG A 273 -18.46 6.51 20.69
CA ARG A 273 -18.67 7.84 21.26
C ARG A 273 -17.53 8.78 20.93
N ALA A 274 -16.30 8.27 20.93
CA ALA A 274 -15.16 9.08 20.52
C ALA A 274 -15.29 9.54 19.05
N LEU A 275 -15.94 8.74 18.22
CA LEU A 275 -16.17 9.08 16.82
C LEU A 275 -17.41 9.96 16.61
N GLY A 276 -18.16 10.24 17.68
CA GLY A 276 -19.30 11.14 17.60
C GLY A 276 -20.66 10.48 17.59
N VAL A 277 -20.73 9.17 17.77
CA VAL A 277 -22.01 8.42 17.86
C VAL A 277 -22.26 8.16 19.34
N ILE A 278 -23.25 8.81 19.91
CA ILE A 278 -23.34 8.97 21.36
C ILE A 278 -24.31 7.99 22.03
N SER A 279 -25.59 7.96 21.62
CA SER A 279 -26.58 7.15 22.34
C SER A 279 -26.41 5.67 22.02
N ASP A 280 -26.81 4.82 22.97
CA ASP A 280 -26.76 3.37 22.77
C ASP A 280 -27.58 2.95 21.55
N LYS A 281 -28.78 3.54 21.39
CA LYS A 281 -29.64 3.22 20.26
C LYS A 281 -28.97 3.59 18.94
N GLU A 282 -28.35 4.76 18.88
CA GLU A 282 -27.69 5.24 17.65
C GLU A 282 -26.50 4.34 17.30
N ILE A 283 -25.75 3.89 18.30
CA ILE A 283 -24.62 2.99 18.07
C ILE A 283 -25.08 1.66 17.50
N ILE A 284 -26.11 1.06 18.13
CA ILE A 284 -26.64 -0.24 17.66
C ILE A 284 -27.22 -0.09 16.25
N GLN A 285 -27.91 1.02 15.99
CA GLN A 285 -28.48 1.28 14.69
C GLN A 285 -27.42 1.47 13.62
N THR A 286 -26.30 2.11 13.98
CA THR A 286 -25.17 2.25 13.05
C THR A 286 -24.60 0.89 12.68
N CYS A 287 -24.55 -0.05 13.61
CA CYS A 287 -24.04 -1.39 13.35
C CYS A 287 -25.03 -2.23 12.52
N LEU A 288 -26.29 -2.24 12.91
CA LEU A 288 -27.27 -3.17 12.32
C LEU A 288 -27.99 -2.60 11.12
N LEU A 289 -28.11 -1.29 11.02
CA LEU A 289 -28.87 -0.53 10.02
C LEU A 289 -30.36 -0.84 10.10
N ASP A 290 -30.77 -2.04 9.67
CA ASP A 290 -32.17 -2.47 9.73
C ASP A 290 -32.41 -3.20 11.05
N MET A 291 -32.98 -2.47 12.02
CA MET A 291 -33.19 -3.01 13.38
C MET A 291 -34.22 -4.10 13.42
N LYS A 292 -35.24 -4.05 12.53
CA LYS A 292 -36.27 -5.07 12.49
C LYS A 292 -35.75 -6.40 11.93
N LYS A 293 -35.02 -6.31 10.83
CA LYS A 293 -34.45 -7.49 10.18
C LYS A 293 -33.41 -8.17 11.08
N ASN A 294 -32.67 -7.37 11.86
CA ASN A 294 -31.59 -7.86 12.70
C ASN A 294 -31.95 -7.84 14.18
N GLU A 295 -33.24 -7.97 14.50
CA GLU A 295 -33.73 -7.91 15.86
C GLU A 295 -33.05 -8.93 16.77
N ASN A 296 -32.72 -10.10 16.23
CA ASN A 296 -32.07 -11.16 16.98
C ASN A 296 -30.64 -10.80 17.43
N LEU A 297 -30.02 -9.78 16.83
CA LEU A 297 -28.66 -9.36 17.19
C LEU A 297 -28.61 -8.26 18.23
N ILE A 298 -29.76 -7.61 18.53
CA ILE A 298 -29.78 -6.44 19.41
C ILE A 298 -29.29 -6.79 20.82
N ASP A 299 -29.73 -7.92 21.35
CA ASP A 299 -29.35 -8.32 22.70
C ASP A 299 -27.88 -8.65 22.84
N LEU A 300 -27.20 -8.92 21.75
CA LEU A 300 -25.76 -9.21 21.79
C LEU A 300 -24.92 -7.97 22.14
N PHE A 301 -25.51 -6.78 22.06
CA PHE A 301 -24.83 -5.55 22.43
C PHE A 301 -24.89 -5.26 23.93
N ILE A 302 -25.71 -5.97 24.70
CA ILE A 302 -25.89 -5.67 26.13
C ILE A 302 -24.58 -5.73 26.91
N PRO A 303 -23.74 -6.77 26.76
CA PRO A 303 -22.45 -6.76 27.48
C PRO A 303 -21.57 -5.56 27.12
N SER A 304 -21.62 -5.11 25.88
CA SER A 304 -20.82 -3.97 25.44
C SER A 304 -21.36 -2.65 26.00
N VAL A 305 -22.69 -2.54 26.13
CA VAL A 305 -23.30 -1.36 26.77
C VAL A 305 -22.78 -1.24 28.21
N HIS A 306 -22.80 -2.33 28.95
CA HIS A 306 -22.32 -2.33 30.34
C HIS A 306 -20.81 -2.08 30.43
N ASP A 307 -20.05 -2.59 29.48
CA ASP A 307 -18.59 -2.45 29.46
C ASP A 307 -18.15 -0.99 29.30
N ALA A 308 -18.99 -0.15 28.71
CA ALA A 308 -18.68 1.27 28.54
C ALA A 308 -18.77 2.05 29.86
N GLY A 309 -19.45 1.50 30.85
CA GLY A 309 -19.54 2.12 32.18
C GLY A 309 -20.19 3.49 32.16
N ASN A 310 -19.52 4.48 32.71
CA ASN A 310 -20.03 5.83 32.84
C ASN A 310 -19.56 6.78 31.74
N ILE A 311 -18.95 6.27 30.70
CA ILE A 311 -18.40 7.08 29.61
C ILE A 311 -19.52 7.32 28.59
N PHE A 312 -20.20 8.46 28.69
CA PHE A 312 -21.40 8.74 27.90
C PHE A 312 -21.24 9.86 26.87
N THR A 313 -20.18 10.66 26.95
CA THR A 313 -20.00 11.79 26.03
C THR A 313 -18.78 11.56 25.15
N GLN A 314 -18.70 12.34 24.07
CA GLN A 314 -17.55 12.28 23.18
C GLN A 314 -16.27 12.71 23.90
N GLN A 315 -16.37 13.77 24.71
CA GLN A 315 -15.19 14.26 25.44
C GLN A 315 -14.70 13.22 26.44
N ALA A 316 -15.63 12.58 27.17
CA ALA A 316 -15.27 11.54 28.13
C ALA A 316 -14.63 10.33 27.43
N ALA A 317 -15.16 9.97 26.27
CA ALA A 317 -14.62 8.85 25.48
C ALA A 317 -13.21 9.15 25.00
N ILE A 318 -12.98 10.35 24.49
CA ILE A 318 -11.65 10.75 24.03
C ILE A 318 -10.67 10.79 25.21
N SER A 319 -11.11 11.27 26.37
CA SER A 319 -10.28 11.29 27.57
C SER A 319 -9.91 9.88 28.03
N TYR A 320 -10.86 8.95 27.97
CA TYR A 320 -10.61 7.56 28.32
C TYR A 320 -9.52 6.97 27.41
N ILE A 321 -9.67 7.16 26.10
CA ILE A 321 -8.68 6.63 25.15
C ILE A 321 -7.33 7.31 25.36
N SER A 322 -7.33 8.62 25.65
CA SER A 322 -6.09 9.38 25.88
C SER A 322 -5.27 8.80 27.03
N SER A 323 -5.95 8.34 28.08
CA SER A 323 -5.25 7.76 29.23
C SER A 323 -4.52 6.46 28.88
N LEU A 324 -4.88 5.83 27.77
CA LEU A 324 -4.27 4.59 27.31
C LEU A 324 -3.23 4.83 26.22
N THR A 325 -2.94 6.08 25.86
CA THR A 325 -1.95 6.40 24.85
C THR A 325 -0.65 6.88 25.51
N LYS A 326 0.42 6.84 24.76
CA LYS A 326 1.72 7.29 25.23
C LYS A 326 1.74 8.80 25.47
N GLY A 327 1.10 9.57 24.61
CA GLY A 327 1.07 11.03 24.70
C GLY A 327 0.08 11.56 25.73
N LYS A 328 -0.95 10.81 26.06
CA LYS A 328 -1.96 11.12 27.07
C LYS A 328 -2.65 12.48 26.91
N THR A 329 -2.70 13.00 25.68
CA THR A 329 -3.37 14.26 25.39
C THR A 329 -4.52 14.03 24.40
N ARG A 330 -5.48 14.97 24.43
CA ARG A 330 -6.58 14.94 23.46
C ARG A 330 -6.05 15.04 22.03
N TYR A 331 -5.06 15.90 21.82
CA TYR A 331 -4.48 16.10 20.50
C TYR A 331 -3.87 14.79 19.97
N HIS A 332 -3.13 14.09 20.82
CA HIS A 332 -2.50 12.83 20.43
C HIS A 332 -3.55 11.77 20.07
N THR A 333 -4.63 11.71 20.85
CA THR A 333 -5.73 10.76 20.58
C THR A 333 -6.38 11.07 19.25
N LEU A 334 -6.62 12.35 18.94
CA LEU A 334 -7.20 12.72 17.66
C LEU A 334 -6.28 12.35 16.50
N GLN A 335 -4.97 12.50 16.70
CA GLN A 335 -3.99 12.07 15.68
C GLN A 335 -4.07 10.56 15.45
N ILE A 336 -4.24 9.77 16.50
CA ILE A 336 -4.39 8.32 16.39
C ILE A 336 -5.66 7.97 15.62
N LEU A 337 -6.77 8.62 15.94
CA LEU A 337 -8.05 8.36 15.24
C LEU A 337 -7.99 8.78 13.77
N MET A 338 -7.21 9.81 13.45
CA MET A 338 -7.04 10.25 12.07
C MET A 338 -6.15 9.32 11.27
N ASN A 339 -5.01 8.92 11.83
CA ASN A 339 -3.93 8.31 11.06
C ASN A 339 -3.75 6.82 11.29
N TYR A 340 -4.20 6.29 12.43
CA TYR A 340 -4.00 4.87 12.77
C TYR A 340 -5.30 4.08 12.80
N PHE A 341 -6.44 4.75 12.93
CA PHE A 341 -7.74 4.09 12.96
C PHE A 341 -8.37 4.24 11.57
N LEU A 342 -8.44 3.12 10.84
CA LEU A 342 -9.04 3.05 9.50
C LEU A 342 -8.53 4.16 8.58
N PRO A 343 -7.21 4.28 8.41
CA PRO A 343 -6.68 5.36 7.56
C PRO A 343 -7.08 5.24 6.09
N HIS A 344 -7.47 4.04 5.60
CA HIS A 344 -7.90 3.90 4.23
C HIS A 344 -9.24 4.60 3.97
N ILE A 345 -10.02 4.87 5.02
CA ILE A 345 -11.29 5.60 4.90
C ILE A 345 -11.03 7.11 4.74
N GLY A 346 -9.99 7.63 5.40
CA GLY A 346 -9.67 9.04 5.39
C GLY A 346 -9.13 9.51 6.72
N GLU A 347 -9.10 10.81 6.93
CA GLU A 347 -8.55 11.40 8.16
C GLU A 347 -9.63 11.91 9.11
N LEU A 348 -10.38 12.93 8.69
CA LEU A 348 -11.33 13.62 9.57
C LEU A 348 -12.77 13.14 9.41
N ASN A 349 -13.02 12.22 8.53
CA ASN A 349 -14.37 11.73 8.27
C ASN A 349 -14.76 10.66 9.29
N PHE A 350 -14.86 11.09 10.54
CA PHE A 350 -15.14 10.20 11.68
C PHE A 350 -16.50 9.52 11.55
N LYS A 351 -17.49 10.18 10.95
CA LYS A 351 -18.80 9.58 10.76
C LYS A 351 -18.73 8.38 9.82
N THR A 352 -17.96 8.51 8.73
CA THR A 352 -17.75 7.40 7.80
C THR A 352 -16.99 6.26 8.48
N LYS A 353 -16.00 6.61 9.31
CA LYS A 353 -15.27 5.59 10.06
C LYS A 353 -16.19 4.86 11.04
N ALA A 354 -17.12 5.58 11.67
CA ALA A 354 -18.10 4.94 12.56
C ALA A 354 -19.01 3.98 11.80
N LEU A 355 -19.46 4.37 10.60
CA LEU A 355 -20.26 3.48 9.77
C LEU A 355 -19.49 2.21 9.41
N TYR A 356 -18.21 2.37 9.07
CA TYR A 356 -17.39 1.21 8.73
C TYR A 356 -17.15 0.31 9.95
N LEU A 357 -16.93 0.91 11.12
CA LEU A 357 -16.81 0.13 12.35
C LEU A 357 -18.09 -0.66 12.61
N GLY A 358 -19.24 -0.03 12.37
CA GLY A 358 -20.54 -0.72 12.48
C GLY A 358 -20.62 -1.90 11.52
N TYR A 359 -20.16 -1.71 10.30
CA TYR A 359 -20.12 -2.80 9.31
C TYR A 359 -19.24 -3.95 9.81
N ILE A 360 -18.07 -3.64 10.38
CA ILE A 360 -17.19 -4.67 10.94
C ILE A 360 -17.90 -5.45 12.05
N VAL A 361 -18.58 -4.73 12.95
CA VAL A 361 -19.30 -5.36 14.07
C VAL A 361 -20.41 -6.27 13.54
N LYS A 362 -21.16 -5.81 12.54
CA LYS A 362 -22.23 -6.62 11.96
C LYS A 362 -21.68 -7.92 11.37
N ARG A 363 -20.56 -7.82 10.65
CA ARG A 363 -19.90 -9.00 10.09
C ARG A 363 -19.43 -9.94 11.19
N LEU A 364 -18.86 -9.37 12.26
CA LEU A 364 -18.41 -10.16 13.41
C LEU A 364 -19.56 -10.90 14.07
N LEU A 365 -20.67 -10.22 14.29
CA LEU A 365 -21.86 -10.84 14.91
C LEU A 365 -22.49 -11.90 14.01
N GLY A 366 -22.42 -11.72 12.70
CA GLY A 366 -22.91 -12.72 11.77
C GLY A 366 -22.17 -14.05 11.88
N VAL A 367 -20.86 -13.98 12.06
CA VAL A 367 -20.07 -15.20 12.27
C VAL A 367 -20.27 -15.74 13.68
N TYR A 368 -20.36 -14.86 14.68
CA TYR A 368 -20.56 -15.25 16.06
C TYR A 368 -21.86 -16.06 16.25
N THR A 369 -22.92 -15.67 15.55
CA THR A 369 -24.22 -16.35 15.65
C THR A 369 -24.36 -17.54 14.70
N GLY A 370 -23.37 -17.78 13.85
CA GLY A 370 -23.43 -18.88 12.90
C GLY A 370 -24.19 -18.58 11.62
N GLN A 371 -24.68 -17.36 11.42
CA GLN A 371 -25.35 -16.97 10.19
C GLN A 371 -24.38 -16.98 9.00
N ASP A 372 -23.13 -16.58 9.26
CA ASP A 372 -22.08 -16.55 8.25
C ASP A 372 -20.95 -17.48 8.65
N LYS A 373 -20.20 -17.96 7.66
CA LYS A 373 -19.02 -18.76 7.91
C LYS A 373 -17.82 -17.86 8.19
N PRO A 374 -16.86 -18.33 9.02
CA PRO A 374 -15.60 -17.59 9.16
C PRO A 374 -14.91 -17.42 7.82
N THR A 375 -14.11 -16.37 7.70
CA THR A 375 -13.37 -16.11 6.47
C THR A 375 -12.36 -17.23 6.21
N ASP A 376 -12.34 -17.72 4.97
CA ASP A 376 -11.36 -18.70 4.53
C ASP A 376 -10.08 -17.97 4.16
N ARG A 377 -9.11 -18.00 5.07
CA ARG A 377 -7.85 -17.26 4.91
C ARG A 377 -7.03 -17.76 3.73
N ASP A 378 -7.25 -18.98 3.27
CA ASP A 378 -6.47 -19.58 2.19
C ASP A 378 -7.05 -19.33 0.82
N SER A 379 -8.22 -18.71 0.76
CA SER A 379 -8.83 -18.32 -0.52
C SER A 379 -8.01 -17.21 -1.19
N TYR A 380 -7.82 -17.32 -2.49
CA TYR A 380 -7.06 -16.33 -3.24
C TYR A 380 -7.84 -15.03 -3.44
N GLU A 381 -9.11 -15.01 -3.08
CA GLU A 381 -9.88 -13.76 -2.96
C GLU A 381 -9.20 -12.78 -2.00
N PHE A 382 -8.56 -13.29 -0.95
CA PHE A 382 -7.94 -12.48 0.10
C PHE A 382 -6.44 -12.34 -0.03
N LYS A 383 -5.88 -12.87 -1.11
CA LYS A 383 -4.43 -12.87 -1.26
C LYS A 383 -3.97 -11.93 -2.38
N ARG A 384 -2.80 -11.39 -2.20
CA ARG A 384 -2.14 -10.56 -3.21
C ARG A 384 -0.71 -11.05 -3.38
N ILE A 385 -0.20 -10.89 -4.58
CA ILE A 385 1.16 -11.30 -4.90
C ILE A 385 1.99 -10.03 -5.14
N SER A 386 2.98 -9.83 -4.28
CA SER A 386 3.87 -8.68 -4.40
C SER A 386 5.00 -9.04 -5.36
N VAL A 387 4.98 -8.42 -6.53
CA VAL A 387 6.00 -8.65 -7.54
C VAL A 387 7.18 -7.70 -7.33
N SER A 388 8.23 -7.82 -8.17
CA SER A 388 9.49 -7.10 -7.97
C SER A 388 9.31 -5.61 -7.73
N GLY A 389 8.54 -4.95 -8.59
CA GLY A 389 8.36 -3.50 -8.47
C GLY A 389 7.65 -3.09 -7.21
N ARG A 390 6.69 -3.91 -6.75
CA ARG A 390 5.99 -3.62 -5.50
C ARG A 390 6.90 -3.81 -4.29
N LEU A 391 7.71 -4.85 -4.33
CA LEU A 391 8.68 -5.10 -3.26
C LEU A 391 9.72 -3.97 -3.20
N ILE A 392 10.16 -3.50 -4.37
CA ILE A 392 11.08 -2.37 -4.47
C ILE A 392 10.42 -1.09 -3.94
N HIS A 393 9.15 -0.88 -4.27
CA HIS A 393 8.40 0.27 -3.79
C HIS A 393 8.35 0.30 -2.26
N ASP A 394 8.03 -0.83 -1.65
CA ASP A 394 7.95 -0.90 -0.19
C ASP A 394 9.32 -0.69 0.45
N LEU A 395 10.35 -1.28 -0.13
CA LEU A 395 11.72 -1.12 0.36
C LEU A 395 12.16 0.34 0.29
N PHE A 396 11.91 0.98 -0.85
CA PHE A 396 12.25 2.39 -1.04
C PHE A 396 11.53 3.26 -0.01
N SER A 397 10.24 3.01 0.19
CA SER A 397 9.44 3.80 1.13
C SER A 397 10.01 3.71 2.55
N GLU A 398 10.39 2.51 2.99
CA GLU A 398 10.97 2.30 4.32
C GLU A 398 12.28 3.06 4.49
N TYR A 399 13.20 2.90 3.55
CA TYR A 399 14.51 3.53 3.65
C TYR A 399 14.45 5.04 3.43
N TYR A 400 13.50 5.49 2.60
CA TYR A 400 13.32 6.94 2.39
C TYR A 400 12.87 7.63 3.66
N LYS A 401 11.96 6.99 4.42
CA LYS A 401 11.56 7.53 5.71
C LYS A 401 12.76 7.67 6.64
N LEU A 402 13.62 6.65 6.69
CA LEU A 402 14.82 6.71 7.52
C LEU A 402 15.76 7.82 7.06
N GLN A 403 15.88 8.02 5.75
CA GLN A 403 16.73 9.07 5.21
C GLN A 403 16.20 10.46 5.58
N LEU A 404 14.90 10.67 5.51
CA LEU A 404 14.28 11.93 5.91
C LEU A 404 14.47 12.18 7.40
N ASP A 405 14.32 11.15 8.23
CA ASP A 405 14.56 11.27 9.67
C ASP A 405 16.00 11.67 9.94
N GLY A 406 16.93 11.13 9.19
CA GLY A 406 18.36 11.49 9.31
C GLY A 406 18.62 12.93 8.93
N ILE A 407 17.99 13.40 7.86
CA ILE A 407 18.11 14.80 7.44
C ILE A 407 17.57 15.72 8.54
N TYR A 408 16.40 15.40 9.07
CA TYR A 408 15.78 16.18 10.13
C TYR A 408 16.70 16.26 11.36
N LEU A 409 17.28 15.13 11.78
CA LEU A 409 18.16 15.10 12.94
C LEU A 409 19.42 15.93 12.74
N LYS A 410 20.00 15.89 11.55
CA LYS A 410 21.19 16.68 11.27
C LYS A 410 20.91 18.18 11.29
N ILE A 411 19.76 18.59 10.74
CA ILE A 411 19.34 19.99 10.79
C ILE A 411 19.14 20.41 12.25
N ASP A 412 18.46 19.58 13.03
CA ASP A 412 18.19 19.83 14.43
C ASP A 412 19.50 20.00 15.22
N LYS A 413 20.45 19.08 15.03
CA LYS A 413 21.71 19.12 15.75
C LYS A 413 22.52 20.36 15.39
N GLU A 414 22.58 20.72 14.11
CA GLU A 414 23.35 21.88 13.68
C GLU A 414 22.75 23.16 14.26
N PHE A 415 21.42 23.27 14.28
CA PHE A 415 20.76 24.47 14.80
C PHE A 415 20.90 24.59 16.31
N LEU A 416 20.72 23.50 17.05
CA LEU A 416 20.62 23.52 18.51
C LEU A 416 21.96 23.38 19.22
N TYR A 417 22.90 22.62 18.67
CA TYR A 417 24.08 22.19 19.42
C TYR A 417 25.39 22.71 18.86
N LYS A 418 25.36 23.64 17.92
CA LYS A 418 26.59 24.26 17.46
C LYS A 418 27.20 25.06 18.62
N LYS A 419 28.56 25.19 18.63
CA LYS A 419 29.27 25.91 19.68
C LYS A 419 28.70 27.29 19.93
N ASN A 420 28.39 28.03 18.86
CA ASN A 420 27.75 29.33 18.95
C ASN A 420 26.22 29.11 18.73
N LYS A 421 25.47 29.12 19.83
CA LYS A 421 24.04 28.87 19.80
C LYS A 421 23.23 29.95 19.06
N THR A 422 23.85 31.12 18.81
CA THR A 422 23.19 32.20 18.10
C THR A 422 23.60 32.29 16.64
N ALA A 423 24.37 31.30 16.14
CA ALA A 423 24.94 31.37 14.80
C ALA A 423 23.90 31.49 13.71
N TYR A 424 22.70 30.88 13.92
CA TYR A 424 21.66 30.81 12.90
C TYR A 424 20.41 31.57 13.31
N LYS A 425 20.54 32.57 14.16
CA LYS A 425 19.40 33.37 14.59
C LYS A 425 19.17 34.54 13.63
N GLY A 426 17.95 35.06 13.63
CA GLY A 426 17.58 36.16 12.74
C GLY A 426 17.68 35.77 11.29
N MET A 427 18.13 36.69 10.47
CA MET A 427 18.29 36.43 9.03
C MET A 427 19.36 35.40 8.71
N ASP A 428 20.26 35.09 9.68
CA ASP A 428 21.26 34.07 9.52
C ASP A 428 20.68 32.64 9.51
N PHE A 429 19.39 32.50 9.78
CA PHE A 429 18.75 31.19 9.67
C PHE A 429 18.90 30.61 8.26
N VAL A 430 18.91 31.47 7.24
CA VAL A 430 19.13 31.05 5.85
C VAL A 430 20.49 30.35 5.72
N ASN A 431 21.49 30.83 6.45
CA ASN A 431 22.83 30.26 6.39
C ASN A 431 22.92 28.86 6.98
N LEU A 432 21.97 28.48 7.82
CA LEU A 432 21.91 27.10 8.31
C LEU A 432 21.88 26.12 7.12
N PHE A 433 21.11 26.44 6.10
CA PHE A 433 20.98 25.58 4.93
C PHE A 433 22.07 25.84 3.90
N LEU A 434 22.38 27.12 3.65
CA LEU A 434 23.38 27.48 2.63
C LEU A 434 24.77 26.92 2.96
N ASN A 435 25.13 26.93 4.25
CA ASN A 435 26.47 26.52 4.65
C ASN A 435 26.60 25.03 4.92
N ASN A 436 25.50 24.28 4.93
CA ASN A 436 25.52 22.89 5.36
C ASN A 436 24.85 21.94 4.37
N ARG A 437 24.88 22.29 3.09
CA ARG A 437 24.25 21.46 2.06
C ARG A 437 24.76 20.02 2.10
N GLU A 438 26.08 19.85 2.10
CA GLU A 438 26.68 18.52 2.09
C GLU A 438 26.38 17.76 3.37
N LEU A 439 26.38 18.46 4.51
CA LEU A 439 26.09 17.82 5.78
C LEU A 439 24.66 17.28 5.81
N PHE A 440 23.69 18.08 5.39
CA PHE A 440 22.28 17.70 5.49
C PHE A 440 21.84 16.69 4.44
N PHE A 441 22.34 16.83 3.21
CA PHE A 441 21.83 16.05 2.08
C PHE A 441 22.83 15.02 1.56
N SER A 442 23.69 14.52 2.45
CA SER A 442 24.61 13.43 2.13
C SER A 442 24.13 12.05 2.62
N GLU A 443 22.91 11.98 3.16
CA GLU A 443 22.36 10.70 3.63
C GLU A 443 22.29 9.69 2.48
N ARG A 444 22.63 8.47 2.78
CA ARG A 444 22.66 7.39 1.79
C ARG A 444 21.84 6.17 2.23
N ASN A 445 20.83 6.38 3.11
CA ASN A 445 20.04 5.27 3.64
C ASN A 445 19.39 4.46 2.54
N VAL A 446 18.83 5.14 1.52
CA VAL A 446 18.16 4.44 0.43
C VAL A 446 19.15 3.63 -0.38
N GLU A 447 20.25 4.23 -0.77
CA GLU A 447 21.28 3.54 -1.59
C GLU A 447 21.87 2.35 -0.85
N VAL A 448 22.26 2.55 0.41
CA VAL A 448 22.87 1.49 1.22
C VAL A 448 21.84 0.37 1.46
N GLY A 449 20.60 0.75 1.73
CA GLY A 449 19.54 -0.22 1.94
C GLY A 449 19.28 -1.08 0.72
N PHE A 450 19.28 -0.49 -0.46
CA PHE A 450 19.11 -1.25 -1.71
C PHE A 450 20.29 -2.20 -1.91
N ARG A 451 21.50 -1.72 -1.63
CA ARG A 451 22.68 -2.57 -1.77
C ARG A 451 22.59 -3.81 -0.88
N LYS A 452 22.17 -3.62 0.38
CA LYS A 452 22.01 -4.73 1.32
C LYS A 452 20.90 -5.68 0.86
N ALA A 453 19.77 -5.11 0.42
CA ALA A 453 18.60 -5.90 0.06
C ALA A 453 18.88 -6.81 -1.13
N PHE A 454 19.51 -6.28 -2.16
CA PHE A 454 19.79 -7.07 -3.36
C PHE A 454 20.88 -8.12 -3.14
N LYS A 455 21.59 -8.04 -2.02
CA LYS A 455 22.55 -9.09 -1.64
C LYS A 455 21.93 -10.14 -0.73
N GLY A 456 20.65 -10.00 -0.38
CA GLY A 456 19.92 -11.00 0.36
C GLY A 456 19.25 -10.54 1.65
N ASN A 457 19.50 -9.31 2.10
CA ASN A 457 18.94 -8.78 3.36
C ASN A 457 17.80 -7.82 3.06
N TRP A 458 16.66 -8.35 2.67
CA TRP A 458 15.53 -7.56 2.23
C TRP A 458 14.70 -7.06 3.41
N GLY A 459 14.52 -5.75 3.49
CA GLY A 459 13.73 -5.10 4.53
C GLY A 459 14.57 -4.23 5.44
N ALA A 460 13.99 -3.11 5.89
CA ALA A 460 14.73 -2.11 6.67
C ALA A 460 14.66 -2.35 8.17
N THR A 461 13.61 -3.04 8.66
CA THR A 461 13.40 -3.28 10.08
C THR A 461 13.18 -4.77 10.33
N GLU A 462 13.23 -5.15 11.62
CA GLU A 462 12.98 -6.56 12.00
C GLU A 462 11.60 -7.02 11.56
N HIS A 463 10.61 -6.13 11.59
CA HIS A 463 9.23 -6.48 11.24
C HIS A 463 9.01 -6.64 9.74
N THR A 464 9.84 -5.99 8.93
CA THR A 464 9.67 -6.02 7.47
C THR A 464 10.68 -6.92 6.76
N LYS A 465 11.64 -7.47 7.50
CA LYS A 465 12.64 -8.36 6.89
C LYS A 465 11.99 -9.62 6.36
N LYS A 466 12.35 -9.98 5.13
CA LYS A 466 11.83 -11.16 4.45
C LYS A 466 12.98 -12.00 3.90
N PRO A 467 13.10 -13.25 4.31
CA PRO A 467 14.15 -14.10 3.75
C PRO A 467 13.74 -14.62 2.38
N GLY A 468 14.73 -14.90 1.55
CA GLY A 468 14.52 -15.53 0.27
C GLY A 468 13.89 -14.67 -0.79
N VAL A 469 13.88 -13.35 -0.62
CA VAL A 469 13.34 -12.44 -1.63
C VAL A 469 14.30 -12.28 -2.79
N ALA A 470 15.55 -11.94 -2.49
CA ALA A 470 16.59 -11.81 -3.52
C ALA A 470 17.35 -13.12 -3.60
N GLN A 471 17.33 -13.77 -4.75
CA GLN A 471 17.96 -15.08 -4.96
C GLN A 471 18.85 -15.05 -6.20
N GLU A 472 19.83 -15.94 -6.24
CA GLU A 472 20.65 -16.15 -7.43
C GLU A 472 19.77 -16.69 -8.54
N LEU A 473 19.96 -16.18 -9.76
CA LEU A 473 19.22 -16.65 -10.92
C LEU A 473 19.56 -18.11 -11.21
N ASN A 474 18.54 -18.92 -11.42
CA ASN A 474 18.70 -20.34 -11.74
C ASN A 474 19.13 -20.47 -13.19
N ARG A 475 20.31 -21.05 -13.43
CA ARG A 475 20.86 -21.25 -14.77
C ARG A 475 21.08 -22.74 -15.10
N LEU A 476 20.40 -23.65 -14.37
CA LEU A 476 20.50 -25.07 -14.67
C LEU A 476 19.84 -25.41 -16.01
N SER A 477 18.73 -24.76 -16.32
CA SER A 477 18.04 -24.96 -17.58
C SER A 477 17.23 -23.72 -17.91
N PHE A 478 16.77 -23.62 -19.16
CA PHE A 478 15.91 -22.52 -19.56
C PHE A 478 14.57 -22.55 -18.80
N PHE A 479 14.00 -23.73 -18.59
CA PHE A 479 12.78 -23.86 -17.79
C PHE A 479 13.00 -23.44 -16.35
N GLY A 480 14.13 -23.82 -15.75
CA GLY A 480 14.45 -23.40 -14.40
C GLY A 480 14.53 -21.89 -14.27
N PHE A 481 15.12 -21.24 -15.25
CA PHE A 481 15.23 -19.80 -15.32
C PHE A 481 13.83 -19.16 -15.39
N ILE A 482 13.00 -19.59 -16.34
CA ILE A 482 11.66 -19.04 -16.53
C ILE A 482 10.78 -19.30 -15.29
N CYS A 483 10.85 -20.50 -14.74
CA CYS A 483 10.01 -20.86 -13.60
C CYS A 483 10.37 -20.05 -12.36
N GLN A 484 11.65 -19.73 -12.16
CA GLN A 484 12.04 -18.90 -11.04
C GLN A 484 11.46 -17.48 -11.14
N LEU A 485 11.40 -16.95 -12.36
CA LEU A 485 10.84 -15.62 -12.59
C LEU A 485 9.32 -15.60 -12.40
N ARG A 486 8.66 -16.73 -12.48
CA ARG A 486 7.21 -16.84 -12.31
C ARG A 486 6.81 -17.49 -11.00
N LYS A 487 7.76 -17.63 -10.10
CA LYS A 487 7.55 -18.25 -8.81
C LYS A 487 6.98 -17.26 -7.80
N THR A 488 6.15 -17.76 -6.89
CA THR A 488 5.67 -16.96 -5.77
C THR A 488 5.85 -17.79 -4.49
N ASN A 489 6.35 -17.12 -3.46
CA ASN A 489 6.62 -17.77 -2.17
C ASN A 489 5.66 -17.25 -1.12
N LEU A 490 5.14 -18.17 -0.31
CA LEU A 490 4.44 -17.82 0.92
C LEU A 490 5.37 -18.11 2.07
N HIS A 491 5.77 -17.07 2.80
CA HIS A 491 6.61 -17.23 3.97
C HIS A 491 5.76 -17.49 5.20
N ILE A 492 6.09 -18.58 5.93
CA ILE A 492 5.46 -18.85 7.22
C ILE A 492 6.54 -18.89 8.28
N SER A 493 6.20 -18.45 9.49
CA SER A 493 7.15 -18.44 10.60
C SER A 493 7.50 -19.87 11.01
N ALA A 494 8.58 -20.03 11.77
CA ALA A 494 8.99 -21.34 12.27
C ALA A 494 7.88 -21.97 13.11
N ASP A 495 7.13 -21.17 13.85
CA ASP A 495 6.01 -21.67 14.65
C ASP A 495 4.86 -22.16 13.78
N GLY A 496 4.67 -21.58 12.61
CA GLY A 496 3.62 -21.97 11.68
C GLY A 496 4.03 -23.02 10.68
N ALA A 497 5.28 -23.49 10.72
CA ALA A 497 5.80 -24.44 9.72
C ALA A 497 5.06 -25.77 9.73
N LYS A 498 4.43 -26.15 10.84
CA LYS A 498 3.68 -27.40 10.96
C LYS A 498 2.21 -27.27 10.57
N VAL A 499 1.74 -26.05 10.29
CA VAL A 499 0.35 -25.85 9.86
C VAL A 499 0.19 -26.35 8.44
N VAL A 500 -0.81 -27.20 8.22
CA VAL A 500 -1.01 -27.87 6.93
C VAL A 500 -1.85 -27.02 5.96
N ALA A 501 -2.81 -26.26 6.47
CA ALA A 501 -3.82 -25.59 5.64
C ALA A 501 -3.24 -24.71 4.52
N PRO A 502 -2.23 -23.86 4.77
CA PRO A 502 -1.69 -23.05 3.67
C PRO A 502 -0.96 -23.82 2.59
N ARG A 503 -0.64 -25.10 2.85
CA ARG A 503 0.07 -25.94 1.88
C ARG A 503 -0.88 -26.68 0.96
N LEU A 504 -2.16 -26.74 1.30
CA LEU A 504 -3.14 -27.51 0.51
C LEU A 504 -3.52 -26.74 -0.76
N LEU A 505 -3.85 -27.50 -1.78
CA LEU A 505 -4.36 -26.93 -3.02
C LEU A 505 -5.78 -26.39 -2.78
N HIS A 506 -5.94 -25.09 -2.98
CA HIS A 506 -7.23 -24.44 -2.78
C HIS A 506 -7.94 -24.28 -4.13
N SER A 507 -9.25 -24.44 -4.14
CA SER A 507 -10.01 -24.36 -5.39
C SER A 507 -9.88 -22.99 -6.06
N THR A 508 -9.65 -21.92 -5.32
CA THR A 508 -9.50 -20.58 -5.89
C THR A 508 -8.15 -20.38 -6.59
N GLN A 509 -7.23 -21.33 -6.48
CA GLN A 509 -5.98 -21.30 -7.25
C GLN A 509 -6.21 -21.65 -8.73
N TYR A 510 -7.33 -22.28 -9.05
CA TYR A 510 -7.56 -22.77 -10.40
C TYR A 510 -7.47 -21.64 -11.42
N GLY A 511 -6.65 -21.86 -12.43
CA GLY A 511 -6.42 -20.87 -13.49
C GLY A 511 -5.41 -19.79 -13.15
N LEU A 512 -4.99 -19.68 -11.90
CA LEU A 512 -4.05 -18.65 -11.47
C LEU A 512 -2.67 -19.21 -11.16
N LEU A 513 -2.62 -20.33 -10.45
CA LEU A 513 -1.37 -20.99 -10.07
C LEU A 513 -1.42 -22.43 -10.54
N CYS A 514 -0.27 -22.94 -10.98
CA CYS A 514 -0.18 -24.33 -11.40
C CYS A 514 -0.48 -25.26 -10.22
N PRO A 515 -1.42 -26.21 -10.38
CA PRO A 515 -1.80 -27.08 -9.27
C PRO A 515 -0.75 -28.12 -8.91
N ILE A 516 0.20 -28.39 -9.79
CA ILE A 516 1.19 -29.44 -9.53
C ILE A 516 2.62 -28.93 -9.40
N HIS A 517 2.91 -27.72 -9.87
CA HIS A 517 4.28 -27.20 -9.87
C HIS A 517 4.62 -26.62 -8.49
N SER A 518 5.11 -27.47 -7.62
CA SER A 518 5.51 -27.12 -6.26
C SER A 518 6.62 -28.08 -5.84
N PRO A 519 7.59 -27.62 -5.02
CA PRO A 519 8.68 -28.51 -4.62
C PRO A 519 8.20 -29.60 -3.68
N ASP A 520 8.95 -30.68 -3.64
CA ASP A 520 8.78 -31.76 -2.67
C ASP A 520 9.51 -31.36 -1.39
N GLY A 521 9.00 -31.82 -0.25
CA GLY A 521 9.69 -31.61 1.02
C GLY A 521 9.17 -30.42 1.81
N GLY A 522 10.07 -29.72 2.48
CA GLY A 522 9.71 -28.68 3.47
C GLY A 522 8.94 -27.49 2.93
N ASN A 523 9.08 -27.19 1.64
CA ASN A 523 8.42 -26.03 1.04
C ASN A 523 7.22 -26.40 0.18
N VAL A 524 6.74 -27.66 0.28
CA VAL A 524 5.61 -28.10 -0.53
C VAL A 524 4.39 -27.23 -0.24
N GLY A 525 3.73 -26.75 -1.30
CA GLY A 525 2.55 -25.91 -1.20
C GLY A 525 2.82 -24.46 -0.82
N LEU A 526 4.05 -24.15 -0.40
CA LEU A 526 4.42 -22.76 -0.06
C LEU A 526 5.07 -22.03 -1.22
N HIS A 527 5.87 -22.74 -2.01
CA HIS A 527 6.45 -22.22 -3.25
C HIS A 527 5.57 -22.68 -4.39
N LYS A 528 5.01 -21.73 -5.11
CA LYS A 528 4.06 -22.01 -6.19
C LYS A 528 4.48 -21.25 -7.43
N HIS A 529 3.89 -21.59 -8.56
CA HIS A 529 4.24 -20.98 -9.83
C HIS A 529 3.00 -20.50 -10.55
N LEU A 530 3.10 -19.32 -11.17
CA LEU A 530 2.00 -18.76 -11.95
C LEU A 530 1.67 -19.65 -13.15
N SER A 531 0.38 -19.82 -13.41
CA SER A 531 -0.01 -20.50 -14.64
C SER A 531 0.30 -19.62 -15.85
N THR A 532 0.30 -20.22 -17.05
CA THR A 532 0.83 -19.59 -18.25
C THR A 532 0.19 -18.23 -18.55
N SER A 533 -1.12 -18.13 -18.39
CA SER A 533 -1.86 -16.92 -18.77
C SER A 533 -2.08 -15.95 -17.60
N THR A 534 -1.60 -16.28 -16.41
CA THR A 534 -1.82 -15.43 -15.23
C THR A 534 -1.07 -14.11 -15.40
N ILE A 535 -1.79 -13.03 -15.09
CA ILE A 535 -1.20 -11.70 -14.99
C ILE A 535 -1.43 -11.17 -13.58
N ILE A 536 -0.56 -10.28 -13.14
CA ILE A 536 -0.66 -9.64 -11.82
C ILE A 536 -0.96 -8.18 -12.05
N THR A 537 -1.99 -7.66 -11.37
CA THR A 537 -2.37 -6.25 -11.55
C THR A 537 -1.26 -5.32 -11.06
N LYS A 538 -1.06 -4.24 -11.76
CA LYS A 538 -0.05 -3.25 -11.35
C LYS A 538 -0.62 -2.14 -10.49
N GLY A 539 -1.95 -2.03 -10.40
CA GLY A 539 -2.59 -1.10 -9.49
C GLY A 539 -2.75 0.31 -10.01
N CYS A 540 -3.78 0.98 -9.52
CA CYS A 540 -3.98 2.40 -9.75
C CYS A 540 -4.82 2.95 -8.60
N SER A 541 -4.90 4.29 -8.51
CA SER A 541 -5.67 4.93 -7.44
C SER A 541 -7.15 4.60 -7.57
N GLY A 542 -7.80 4.36 -6.43
CA GLY A 542 -9.24 4.19 -6.38
C GLY A 542 -10.01 5.50 -6.28
N ARG A 543 -9.34 6.62 -6.05
CA ARG A 543 -10.02 7.90 -5.85
C ARG A 543 -10.83 8.36 -7.05
N PRO A 544 -10.32 8.28 -8.29
CA PRO A 544 -11.14 8.68 -9.44
C PRO A 544 -12.39 7.83 -9.61
N TYR A 545 -12.39 6.60 -9.11
CA TYR A 545 -13.54 5.70 -9.23
C TYR A 545 -14.73 6.17 -8.39
N ILE A 546 -14.49 6.93 -7.33
CA ILE A 546 -15.58 7.44 -6.50
C ILE A 546 -16.45 8.40 -7.32
N ARG A 547 -15.83 9.34 -8.04
CA ARG A 547 -16.55 10.25 -8.92
C ARG A 547 -17.21 9.51 -10.08
N TYR A 548 -16.51 8.56 -10.65
CA TYR A 548 -17.02 7.73 -11.75
C TYR A 548 -18.29 6.98 -11.33
N LEU A 549 -18.28 6.39 -10.13
CA LEU A 549 -19.43 5.63 -9.64
C LEU A 549 -20.64 6.51 -9.35
N ARG A 550 -20.43 7.76 -8.94
CA ARG A 550 -21.56 8.68 -8.74
C ARG A 550 -22.33 8.89 -10.04
N LYS A 551 -21.67 8.84 -11.16
CA LYS A 551 -22.33 8.92 -12.46
C LYS A 551 -23.10 7.64 -12.81
N LEU A 552 -22.83 6.56 -12.10
CA LEU A 552 -23.51 5.28 -12.26
C LEU A 552 -24.46 4.98 -11.09
N ASN A 553 -25.00 6.05 -10.46
CA ASN A 553 -25.98 5.97 -9.35
C ASN A 553 -25.43 5.52 -8.01
N UNK A 554 -24.17 5.67 -7.50
CA UNK A 554 -23.65 5.46 -6.33
C UNK A 554 -23.92 6.63 -5.59
N LYS A 555 -24.45 6.63 -4.56
CA LYS A 555 -24.60 7.71 -3.57
C LYS A 555 -23.58 7.52 -2.48
N LEU A 556 -22.88 8.59 -2.19
CA LEU A 556 -21.85 8.51 -1.13
C LEU A 556 -22.53 8.40 0.24
N UNK A 557 -21.81 7.81 1.02
CA UNK A 557 -22.17 7.64 2.24
C UNK A 557 -22.79 8.75 2.79
N GLU A 558 -22.26 10.03 2.68
CA GLU A 558 -22.76 11.31 3.19
C GLU A 558 -24.12 11.68 2.57
N GLU A 559 -24.40 11.16 1.40
CA GLU A 559 -25.63 11.44 0.68
C GLU A 559 -26.75 10.45 0.99
N CYS A 560 -26.45 9.39 1.73
CA CYS A 560 -27.40 8.32 2.02
C CYS A 560 -28.10 8.57 3.34
N SER A 561 -29.45 8.37 3.34
CA SER A 561 -30.19 8.29 4.58
C SER A 561 -30.08 6.86 5.13
N LEU A 562 -30.44 6.68 6.41
CA LEU A 562 -30.46 5.36 7.00
C LEU A 562 -31.41 4.43 6.25
N GLU A 563 -32.58 4.95 5.86
CA GLU A 563 -33.58 4.16 5.10
C GLU A 563 -33.00 3.70 3.76
N TYR A 564 -32.24 4.56 3.09
CA TYR A 564 -31.62 4.20 1.82
C TYR A 564 -30.60 3.09 2.03
N MET A 565 -29.78 3.20 3.08
CA MET A 565 -28.76 2.19 3.38
C MET A 565 -29.37 0.81 3.67
N LYS A 566 -30.55 0.79 4.33
CA LYS A 566 -31.22 -0.47 4.68
C LYS A 566 -31.55 -1.32 3.45
N TYR A 567 -31.98 -0.67 2.37
CA TYR A 567 -32.60 -1.36 1.25
C TYR A 567 -31.78 -1.36 -0.02
N THR A 568 -30.54 -0.86 0.04
CA THR A 568 -29.71 -0.76 -1.15
C THR A 568 -28.41 -1.53 -0.96
N THR A 569 -27.66 -1.65 -2.07
CA THR A 569 -26.42 -2.41 -2.12
C THR A 569 -25.25 -1.54 -1.69
N LYS A 570 -24.44 -2.03 -0.78
CA LYS A 570 -23.20 -1.34 -0.38
C LYS A 570 -22.18 -1.39 -1.50
N VAL A 571 -21.46 -0.29 -1.67
CA VAL A 571 -20.42 -0.17 -2.69
C VAL A 571 -19.08 0.10 -2.00
N PHE A 572 -18.11 -0.76 -2.28
CA PHE A 572 -16.77 -0.65 -1.71
C PHE A 572 -15.77 -0.38 -2.81
N VAL A 573 -14.80 0.49 -2.55
CA VAL A 573 -13.67 0.72 -3.43
C VAL A 573 -12.40 0.49 -2.61
N ASN A 574 -11.63 -0.51 -3.00
CA ASN A 574 -10.41 -0.91 -2.29
C ASN A 574 -10.65 -1.05 -0.79
N GLY A 575 -11.74 -1.72 -0.44
CA GLY A 575 -12.07 -2.07 0.94
C GLY A 575 -12.73 -0.96 1.74
N ALA A 576 -12.86 0.24 1.19
CA ALA A 576 -13.55 1.34 1.88
C ALA A 576 -15.01 1.39 1.43
N TRP A 577 -15.92 1.38 2.38
CA TRP A 577 -17.35 1.49 2.07
C TRP A 577 -17.63 2.94 1.74
N ILE A 578 -17.82 3.23 0.44
CA ILE A 578 -17.97 4.60 -0.01
C ILE A 578 -19.42 5.05 -0.14
N GLY A 579 -20.35 4.12 -0.25
CA GLY A 579 -21.75 4.49 -0.40
C GLY A 579 -22.63 3.32 -0.78
N CYS A 580 -23.80 3.62 -1.31
CA CYS A 580 -24.80 2.61 -1.67
C CYS A 580 -25.39 2.89 -3.05
N THR A 581 -25.96 1.86 -3.66
CA THR A 581 -26.66 1.99 -4.94
C THR A 581 -27.94 1.17 -4.93
N ALA A 582 -28.96 1.74 -5.56
CA ALA A 582 -30.21 1.00 -5.77
C ALA A 582 -30.15 0.12 -7.02
N ASP A 583 -29.10 0.28 -7.84
CA ASP A 583 -29.02 -0.44 -9.12
C ASP A 583 -27.64 -1.10 -9.27
N PRO A 584 -27.37 -2.16 -8.51
CA PRO A 584 -26.05 -2.80 -8.57
C PRO A 584 -25.74 -3.44 -9.92
N LEU A 585 -26.74 -3.96 -10.61
CA LEU A 585 -26.53 -4.62 -11.90
C LEU A 585 -26.07 -3.63 -12.96
N ARG A 586 -26.58 -2.38 -12.90
CA ARG A 586 -26.13 -1.33 -13.81
C ARG A 586 -24.64 -1.04 -13.62
N ILE A 587 -24.21 -0.92 -12.37
CA ILE A 587 -22.78 -0.67 -12.08
C ILE A 587 -21.94 -1.82 -12.63
N ARG A 588 -22.34 -3.05 -12.34
CA ARG A 588 -21.61 -4.24 -12.82
C ARG A 588 -21.48 -4.23 -14.34
N ASP A 589 -22.61 -4.07 -15.03
CA ASP A 589 -22.65 -4.22 -16.48
C ASP A 589 -21.92 -3.08 -17.19
N ILE A 590 -22.10 -1.85 -16.72
CA ILE A 590 -21.42 -0.70 -17.34
C ILE A 590 -19.92 -0.73 -17.06
N MET A 591 -19.53 -1.12 -15.86
CA MET A 591 -18.10 -1.22 -15.57
C MET A 591 -17.42 -2.29 -16.43
N LYS A 592 -18.08 -3.42 -16.65
CA LYS A 592 -17.54 -4.46 -17.55
C LYS A 592 -17.38 -3.91 -18.96
N LEU A 593 -18.39 -3.20 -19.44
CA LEU A 593 -18.36 -2.60 -20.76
C LEU A 593 -17.21 -1.58 -20.87
N HIS A 594 -17.10 -0.69 -19.91
CA HIS A 594 -16.05 0.33 -19.91
C HIS A 594 -14.65 -0.27 -19.81
N ARG A 595 -14.52 -1.35 -19.07
CA ARG A 595 -13.22 -2.04 -18.96
C ARG A 595 -12.81 -2.65 -20.30
N ARG A 596 -13.75 -3.29 -20.97
CA ARG A 596 -13.50 -3.86 -22.30
C ARG A 596 -13.06 -2.82 -23.32
N UNK A 597 -13.53 -1.64 -23.19
CA UNK A 597 -13.26 -0.62 -24.02
C UNK A 597 -12.07 0.12 -23.65
N UNK A 598 -11.48 -0.26 -22.46
CA UNK A 598 -10.53 0.42 -22.05
C UNK A 598 -10.82 1.74 -21.66
N MET A 599 -11.90 2.11 -21.26
CA MET A 599 -12.30 3.42 -20.73
C MET A 599 -11.98 3.55 -19.26
N ILE A 600 -11.88 2.44 -18.56
CA ILE A 600 -11.30 2.34 -17.23
C ILE A 600 -10.17 1.33 -17.31
N ASP A 601 -9.32 1.30 -16.27
CA ASP A 601 -8.17 0.42 -16.23
C ASP A 601 -8.61 -1.04 -16.43
N ILE A 602 -7.97 -1.74 -17.33
CA ILE A 602 -8.32 -3.14 -17.64
C ILE A 602 -8.08 -4.07 -16.45
N TYR A 603 -7.27 -3.64 -15.48
CA TYR A 603 -6.98 -4.43 -14.28
C TYR A 603 -7.95 -4.16 -13.13
N THR A 604 -9.02 -3.40 -13.38
CA THR A 604 -10.05 -3.12 -12.38
C THR A 604 -10.93 -4.37 -12.21
N SER A 605 -11.20 -4.76 -10.98
CA SER A 605 -12.10 -5.87 -10.75
C SER A 605 -13.40 -5.44 -10.09
N UNK A 606 -14.53 -5.95 -10.33
CA UNK A 606 -15.74 -5.72 -9.88
C UNK A 606 -16.30 -6.96 -9.53
N ALA A 607 -16.75 -7.13 -8.39
CA ALA A 607 -17.44 -8.33 -7.89
C ALA A 607 -18.71 -7.93 -7.18
N PHE A 608 -19.80 -8.62 -7.48
CA PHE A 608 -21.08 -8.42 -6.80
C PHE A 608 -21.34 -9.63 -5.91
N ASN A 609 -21.21 -9.45 -4.59
CA ASN A 609 -21.53 -10.50 -3.63
C ASN A 609 -23.00 -10.43 -3.33
N ILE A 610 -23.77 -11.34 -3.92
CA ILE A 610 -25.22 -11.32 -3.80
C ILE A 610 -25.66 -11.66 -2.36
N GLN A 611 -24.97 -12.58 -1.71
CA GLN A 611 -25.35 -13.01 -0.35
C GLN A 611 -25.26 -11.85 0.65
N ARG A 612 -24.20 -11.05 0.55
CA ARG A 612 -24.06 -9.90 1.45
C ARG A 612 -24.60 -8.60 0.87
N ASN A 613 -25.03 -8.64 -0.38
CA ASN A 613 -25.55 -7.47 -1.09
C ASN A 613 -24.50 -6.34 -1.13
N GLU A 614 -23.34 -6.67 -1.65
CA GLU A 614 -22.20 -5.75 -1.71
C GLU A 614 -21.56 -5.80 -3.09
N ILE A 615 -21.18 -4.62 -3.60
CA ILE A 615 -20.30 -4.52 -4.75
C ILE A 615 -18.91 -4.14 -4.23
N SER A 616 -17.92 -4.90 -4.64
CA SER A 616 -16.52 -4.61 -4.29
C SER A 616 -15.75 -4.33 -5.55
N ILE A 617 -15.15 -3.14 -5.59
CA ILE A 617 -14.32 -2.70 -6.70
C ILE A 617 -12.89 -2.61 -6.20
N CYS A 618 -11.99 -3.32 -6.88
CA CYS A 618 -10.59 -3.35 -6.50
C CYS A 618 -9.73 -2.83 -7.65
N THR A 619 -8.88 -1.87 -7.34
CA THR A 619 -7.92 -1.31 -8.30
C THR A 619 -6.48 -1.45 -7.81
N ASP A 620 -6.28 -2.15 -6.70
CA ASP A 620 -4.96 -2.27 -6.08
C ASP A 620 -4.05 -3.23 -6.85
N ALA A 621 -2.77 -3.15 -6.55
CA ALA A 621 -1.76 -4.00 -7.17
C ALA A 621 -1.77 -5.39 -6.53
N GLY A 622 -1.40 -6.40 -7.31
CA GLY A 622 -1.15 -7.74 -6.82
C GLY A 622 -2.31 -8.75 -6.94
N UNK A 623 -3.40 -8.51 -7.56
CA UNK A 623 -4.36 -9.36 -7.73
C UNK A 623 -4.01 -10.16 -8.83
N PRO A 624 -3.91 -11.38 -8.62
CA PRO A 624 -3.70 -12.25 -9.78
C PRO A 624 -4.97 -12.39 -10.58
N MET A 625 -4.84 -12.45 -11.90
CA MET A 625 -5.97 -12.53 -12.82
C MET A 625 -5.73 -13.56 -13.91
N UNK A 626 -6.54 -14.07 -14.39
CA UNK A 626 -6.51 -14.89 -15.33
C UNK A 626 -7.37 -14.45 -16.28
N PRO A 627 -7.06 -13.97 -17.35
CA PRO A 627 -7.99 -13.63 -18.40
C PRO A 627 -8.68 -14.86 -18.97
N LEU A 628 -9.97 -14.72 -19.16
CA LEU A 628 -10.78 -15.84 -19.62
C LEU A 628 -11.62 -15.42 -20.82
N PHE A 629 -11.81 -16.34 -21.76
CA PHE A 629 -12.81 -16.23 -22.81
C PHE A 629 -13.97 -17.14 -22.47
N TYR A 630 -15.17 -16.75 -22.80
CA TYR A 630 -16.33 -17.60 -22.59
C TYR A 630 -17.24 -17.55 -23.80
N UNK A 631 -17.80 -18.49 -23.99
CA UNK A 631 -18.47 -18.62 -25.15
C UNK A 631 -19.82 -18.23 -24.88
N MET A 632 -20.26 -17.48 -25.53
CA MET A 632 -21.67 -17.14 -25.54
C MET A 632 -22.38 -18.02 -26.54
N GLU A 633 -23.68 -18.06 -26.46
CA GLU A 633 -24.43 -18.81 -27.46
C GLU A 633 -24.10 -18.30 -28.85
N UNK A 634 -23.91 -19.24 -29.67
CA UNK A 634 -23.73 -18.85 -30.94
C UNK A 634 -22.33 -18.77 -31.41
N UNK A 635 -21.74 -18.87 -30.49
CA UNK A 635 -20.52 -18.84 -30.97
C UNK A 635 -19.82 -17.55 -30.75
N ASP A 636 -20.31 -16.82 -30.10
CA ASP A 636 -19.72 -15.53 -29.80
C ASP A 636 -18.77 -15.67 -28.61
N PHE A 637 -17.80 -14.78 -28.59
CA PHE A 637 -16.80 -14.77 -27.51
C PHE A 637 -16.76 -13.41 -26.82
N UNK A 638 -16.78 -13.66 -25.81
CA UNK A 638 -16.76 -12.45 -25.04
C UNK A 638 -15.63 -12.14 -24.37
#